data_111965cc0edf408a2908fc8d500fd2d2
#
_entry.id   111965cc0edf408a2908fc8d500fd2d2
#
_cell.length_a   1.000
_cell.length_b   1.000
_cell.length_c   1.000
_cell.angle_alpha   90.00
_cell.angle_beta   90.00
_cell.angle_gamma   90.00
#
_symmetry.space_group_name_H-M   'P 1'
#
loop_
_entity.id
_entity.type
_entity.pdbx_description
1 polymer ?
#
loop_
_entity_poly.entity_id
_entity_poly.type
_entity_poly.pdbx_seq_one_letter_code
_entity_poly.pdbx_strand_id
1 'polypeptide(L)'
;LAQQGQLQVLFDEAQLRDVRAPALKGRYSPRLALERLLSGTGLELVEAGDGFVVRRRVQQASADNALQLDAQTVVGNGTSVDSSSVGRSTLTRKEIERQQADNVPSLLQTLPGVTMGGSAKPGGQTVNIWGLGDAEDVPFTLDGASKSGFERYQQGTVFIEPELIKRIEVEKGPYSVFTGNGGFGGTVHMETKDAPDLLEDGRDVGAMLKYGYHSNDQQKIYSGAVYGRTEDGRADGLAYLTTRDGRDMKLADHIQIEPGYEYPERYPHTDQKLDGALLKGNFRPNEEHSFGLTYMRSVTEQFGPFSAASFYLPSKYSVDLYGGLENAMRRNLADREVVDTTWAGKYTYQPLDNPWIDLELKASYSETEQTDERREGANYSLTSGGKWIRTDYQDKVVELRNISRFSTAALEHELTTGLAWHHHNRDVLMYLPGSTYNVARYNYGWFQPYFMPRGEQTTRSAYVQDAITLGDVTITPSMRFDAVRNQGKENLASVYNNAALGHDYSAQEYSGWSPRLSVFWRVNDNVGLFADYAKTWRAPVIDEQYELQNSTTIGGTSRGLDPERIRGVRVGSVLSFGDLIAANDALQVRTTLFHHKIEDEIFKLRSIACERQAIEGGSISAKCAALLPLPNYRNLDGVTLKGAEFEAYYDSSRIFGSLSYSWVSGKHQGAYSNPWGPDVWARDVPAPKWVAMVGVKIPEIATQVGWQGEFVRKTDRVPGDLYNVSGETVWDNFENDSYDVHRLFAEWAPQSGDLKGTKVNFTVDNVFNRFYRANLSGDAAYSQGRNAKISITRFF
;
A
#
# COMPACT_ATOMS: atom_id res chain seq x y z
N LEU A 1 -43.66 -26.90 4.09
CA LEU A 1 -42.22 -27.18 4.13
C LEU A 1 -41.70 -27.28 5.56
N ALA A 2 -42.05 -26.36 6.48
CA ALA A 2 -41.69 -26.44 7.90
C ALA A 2 -42.19 -27.75 8.55
N GLN A 3 -43.43 -28.13 8.27
CA GLN A 3 -44.00 -29.44 8.75
C GLN A 3 -43.31 -30.64 8.12
N GLN A 4 -42.94 -30.59 6.84
CA GLN A 4 -42.25 -31.69 6.15
C GLN A 4 -40.77 -31.80 6.59
N GLY A 5 -40.14 -30.69 6.97
CA GLY A 5 -38.75 -30.64 7.41
C GLY A 5 -38.56 -30.74 8.91
N GLN A 6 -39.63 -30.86 9.71
CA GLN A 6 -39.63 -30.83 11.19
C GLN A 6 -38.89 -29.58 11.76
N LEU A 7 -39.04 -28.42 11.09
CA LEU A 7 -38.40 -27.19 11.49
C LEU A 7 -39.35 -26.30 12.29
N GLN A 8 -38.86 -25.65 13.33
CA GLN A 8 -39.54 -24.54 13.98
C GLN A 8 -39.24 -23.27 13.18
N VAL A 9 -40.28 -22.74 12.53
CA VAL A 9 -40.17 -21.50 11.77
C VAL A 9 -41.17 -20.49 12.32
N LEU A 10 -40.65 -19.38 12.86
CA LEU A 10 -41.44 -18.27 13.35
C LEU A 10 -41.59 -17.22 12.25
N PHE A 11 -42.76 -16.72 12.02
CA PHE A 11 -43.04 -15.66 11.06
C PHE A 11 -44.24 -14.79 11.51
N ASP A 12 -44.22 -13.55 11.08
CA ASP A 12 -45.34 -12.64 11.27
C ASP A 12 -46.29 -12.75 10.05
N GLU A 13 -47.55 -13.19 10.27
CA GLU A 13 -48.54 -13.31 9.22
C GLU A 13 -48.79 -12.01 8.45
N ALA A 14 -48.65 -10.87 9.11
CA ALA A 14 -48.80 -9.56 8.49
C ALA A 14 -47.72 -9.29 7.42
N GLN A 15 -46.53 -9.81 7.62
CA GLN A 15 -45.41 -9.64 6.69
C GLN A 15 -45.46 -10.58 5.47
N LEU A 16 -46.25 -11.66 5.57
CA LEU A 16 -46.36 -12.68 4.49
C LEU A 16 -47.60 -12.49 3.61
N ARG A 17 -48.53 -11.61 3.96
CA ARG A 17 -49.86 -11.52 3.34
C ARG A 17 -49.88 -11.30 1.83
N ASP A 18 -48.84 -10.62 1.29
CA ASP A 18 -48.73 -10.29 -0.14
C ASP A 18 -47.54 -10.97 -0.82
N VAL A 19 -46.87 -11.93 -0.14
CA VAL A 19 -45.68 -12.58 -0.63
C VAL A 19 -46.03 -13.84 -1.42
N ARG A 20 -45.58 -13.91 -2.67
CA ARG A 20 -45.67 -15.13 -3.49
C ARG A 20 -44.32 -15.79 -3.57
N ALA A 21 -44.18 -16.96 -2.95
CA ALA A 21 -43.00 -17.78 -3.06
C ALA A 21 -42.89 -18.46 -4.42
N PRO A 22 -41.69 -18.57 -4.99
CA PRO A 22 -41.49 -19.33 -6.22
C PRO A 22 -41.81 -20.85 -6.03
N ALA A 23 -42.19 -21.53 -7.13
CA ALA A 23 -42.44 -22.96 -7.07
C ALA A 23 -41.15 -23.73 -6.89
N LEU A 24 -41.03 -24.52 -5.83
CA LEU A 24 -39.85 -25.31 -5.51
C LEU A 24 -40.08 -26.78 -5.91
N LYS A 25 -39.19 -27.33 -6.81
CA LYS A 25 -39.16 -28.73 -7.17
C LYS A 25 -37.74 -29.27 -6.99
N GLY A 26 -37.58 -30.39 -6.26
CA GLY A 26 -36.28 -31.03 -6.02
C GLY A 26 -36.14 -31.58 -4.60
N ARG A 27 -35.00 -32.18 -4.31
CA ARG A 27 -34.61 -32.57 -2.96
C ARG A 27 -33.65 -31.54 -2.43
N TYR A 28 -34.03 -30.84 -1.37
CA TYR A 28 -33.23 -29.78 -0.73
C TYR A 28 -33.11 -30.09 0.77
N SER A 29 -32.05 -29.62 1.41
CA SER A 29 -32.07 -29.53 2.86
C SER A 29 -33.19 -28.58 3.32
N PRO A 30 -33.79 -28.76 4.49
CA PRO A 30 -34.91 -27.93 4.93
C PRO A 30 -34.59 -26.44 4.97
N ARG A 31 -33.38 -26.06 5.38
CA ARG A 31 -32.89 -24.68 5.37
C ARG A 31 -32.78 -24.11 3.96
N LEU A 32 -32.10 -24.80 3.05
CA LEU A 32 -31.91 -24.37 1.67
C LEU A 32 -33.24 -24.22 0.93
N ALA A 33 -34.21 -25.10 1.23
CA ALA A 33 -35.55 -24.99 0.67
C ALA A 33 -36.29 -23.74 1.16
N LEU A 34 -36.14 -23.35 2.43
CA LEU A 34 -36.72 -22.11 2.96
C LEU A 34 -36.04 -20.88 2.36
N GLU A 35 -34.72 -20.86 2.26
CA GLU A 35 -33.97 -19.76 1.64
C GLU A 35 -34.38 -19.54 0.17
N ARG A 36 -34.59 -20.62 -0.58
CA ARG A 36 -35.09 -20.54 -1.97
C ARG A 36 -36.52 -20.07 -2.08
N LEU A 37 -37.40 -20.48 -1.17
CA LEU A 37 -38.78 -19.97 -1.16
C LEU A 37 -38.84 -18.49 -0.81
N LEU A 38 -37.84 -17.97 -0.07
CA LEU A 38 -37.76 -16.57 0.29
C LEU A 38 -36.97 -15.75 -0.75
N SER A 39 -36.26 -16.38 -1.67
CA SER A 39 -35.54 -15.72 -2.74
C SER A 39 -36.46 -14.85 -3.60
N GLY A 40 -36.07 -13.58 -3.81
CA GLY A 40 -36.90 -12.62 -4.59
C GLY A 40 -38.14 -12.08 -3.85
N THR A 41 -38.41 -12.48 -2.59
CA THR A 41 -39.59 -12.04 -1.83
C THR A 41 -39.32 -10.84 -0.92
N GLY A 42 -38.07 -10.37 -0.82
CA GLY A 42 -37.70 -9.33 0.14
C GLY A 42 -37.68 -9.81 1.60
N LEU A 43 -37.74 -11.13 1.82
CA LEU A 43 -37.65 -11.75 3.14
C LEU A 43 -36.33 -12.50 3.29
N GLU A 44 -35.87 -12.64 4.50
CA GLU A 44 -34.66 -13.42 4.86
C GLU A 44 -34.94 -14.40 5.99
N LEU A 45 -34.15 -15.50 6.03
CA LEU A 45 -34.19 -16.53 7.06
C LEU A 45 -33.07 -16.25 8.07
N VAL A 46 -33.41 -16.11 9.33
CA VAL A 46 -32.45 -15.90 10.42
C VAL A 46 -32.59 -17.06 11.41
N GLU A 47 -31.46 -17.63 11.81
CA GLU A 47 -31.42 -18.63 12.89
C GLU A 47 -31.69 -17.97 14.25
N ALA A 48 -32.58 -18.55 15.03
CA ALA A 48 -32.89 -18.09 16.37
C ALA A 48 -33.10 -19.30 17.29
N GLY A 49 -32.10 -19.60 18.10
CA GLY A 49 -32.13 -20.83 18.96
C GLY A 49 -32.20 -22.09 18.10
N ASP A 50 -33.10 -23.02 18.43
CA ASP A 50 -33.29 -24.29 17.72
C ASP A 50 -34.21 -24.17 16.48
N GLY A 51 -34.53 -22.94 16.01
CA GLY A 51 -35.45 -22.68 14.92
C GLY A 51 -35.03 -21.55 14.01
N PHE A 52 -35.94 -21.18 13.09
CA PHE A 52 -35.72 -20.11 12.11
C PHE A 52 -36.78 -19.02 12.29
N VAL A 53 -36.37 -17.76 12.09
CA VAL A 53 -37.27 -16.60 12.01
C VAL A 53 -37.24 -16.06 10.59
N VAL A 54 -38.42 -15.97 9.96
CA VAL A 54 -38.58 -15.26 8.68
C VAL A 54 -38.94 -13.82 9.00
N ARG A 55 -38.08 -12.91 8.57
CA ARG A 55 -38.34 -11.47 8.68
C ARG A 55 -38.17 -10.81 7.31
N ARG A 56 -38.69 -9.61 7.14
CA ARG A 56 -38.33 -8.83 5.96
C ARG A 56 -36.82 -8.70 5.96
N ARG A 57 -36.23 -9.09 4.81
CA ARG A 57 -34.87 -8.67 4.55
C ARG A 57 -34.91 -7.17 4.78
N VAL A 58 -34.27 -6.71 5.84
CA VAL A 58 -33.91 -5.33 5.91
C VAL A 58 -33.01 -5.20 4.67
N GLN A 59 -33.60 -4.84 3.51
CA GLN A 59 -32.85 -3.97 2.62
C GLN A 59 -32.28 -2.99 3.60
N GLN A 60 -30.95 -2.96 3.76
CA GLN A 60 -30.37 -1.81 4.42
C GLN A 60 -31.16 -0.67 3.82
N ALA A 61 -32.16 -0.24 4.58
CA ALA A 61 -32.78 1.01 4.31
C ALA A 61 -31.55 1.87 4.26
N SER A 62 -31.21 2.33 3.08
CA SER A 62 -30.33 3.47 2.93
C SER A 62 -30.68 4.26 4.15
N ALA A 63 -29.72 4.37 5.09
CA ALA A 63 -29.99 4.98 6.37
C ALA A 63 -30.24 6.45 6.05
N ASP A 64 -31.43 6.69 5.56
CA ASP A 64 -32.03 7.98 5.44
C ASP A 64 -32.03 8.53 6.84
N ASN A 65 -31.08 9.44 7.12
CA ASN A 65 -30.90 10.29 8.29
C ASN A 65 -29.86 9.91 9.35
N ALA A 66 -29.01 8.93 9.18
CA ALA A 66 -27.82 8.88 10.01
C ALA A 66 -26.58 9.06 9.12
N LEU A 67 -25.75 10.03 9.40
CA LEU A 67 -24.37 10.06 8.98
C LEU A 67 -23.67 8.86 9.65
N GLN A 68 -23.88 7.67 9.10
CA GLN A 68 -23.08 6.51 9.48
C GLN A 68 -21.70 6.71 8.86
N LEU A 69 -20.69 6.75 9.67
CA LEU A 69 -19.39 6.31 9.25
C LEU A 69 -19.58 4.88 8.80
N ASP A 70 -19.24 4.58 7.54
CA ASP A 70 -18.89 3.21 7.22
C ASP A 70 -17.77 2.89 8.20
N ALA A 71 -18.05 1.97 9.11
CA ALA A 71 -17.12 1.67 10.17
C ALA A 71 -15.74 1.48 9.56
N GLN A 72 -14.73 2.15 10.12
CA GLN A 72 -13.35 1.81 9.81
C GLN A 72 -13.23 0.34 10.03
N THR A 73 -13.35 -0.46 8.96
CA THR A 73 -13.43 -1.91 9.02
C THR A 73 -13.81 -2.48 10.39
N VAL A 74 -14.79 -1.90 11.00
CA VAL A 74 -15.59 -2.63 11.95
C VAL A 74 -16.39 -3.51 11.02
N VAL A 75 -15.88 -4.69 10.83
CA VAL A 75 -16.46 -5.88 10.29
C VAL A 75 -17.93 -5.71 9.95
N GLY A 76 -18.25 -6.02 8.71
CA GLY A 76 -19.59 -5.90 8.16
C GLY A 76 -20.70 -6.13 9.17
N ASN A 77 -21.64 -5.21 9.20
CA ASN A 77 -22.96 -5.30 9.77
C ASN A 77 -23.14 -6.11 11.05
N GLY A 78 -22.32 -5.91 12.06
CA GLY A 78 -22.57 -6.60 13.30
C GLY A 78 -21.47 -6.50 14.31
N THR A 79 -21.87 -6.52 15.52
CA THR A 79 -21.08 -6.73 16.71
C THR A 79 -20.43 -8.11 16.77
N SER A 80 -20.37 -8.87 15.64
CA SER A 80 -19.80 -10.22 15.61
C SER A 80 -18.29 -10.18 15.50
N VAL A 81 -17.64 -11.01 16.29
CA VAL A 81 -16.21 -11.24 16.26
C VAL A 81 -15.88 -12.19 15.11
N ASP A 82 -15.06 -11.73 14.15
CA ASP A 82 -14.75 -12.47 12.92
C ASP A 82 -13.23 -12.58 12.70
N SER A 83 -12.81 -13.69 12.12
CA SER A 83 -11.43 -13.96 11.73
C SER A 83 -10.93 -13.07 10.57
N SER A 84 -11.82 -12.55 9.75
CA SER A 84 -11.47 -11.73 8.57
C SER A 84 -10.83 -10.38 8.94
N SER A 85 -11.06 -9.89 10.17
CA SER A 85 -10.51 -8.62 10.66
C SER A 85 -9.07 -8.73 11.17
N VAL A 86 -8.57 -9.93 11.35
CA VAL A 86 -7.26 -10.19 11.98
C VAL A 86 -6.13 -9.71 11.07
N GLY A 87 -5.31 -8.76 11.59
CA GLY A 87 -4.13 -8.27 10.89
C GLY A 87 -4.41 -7.43 9.65
N ARG A 88 -5.62 -6.93 9.50
CA ARG A 88 -6.03 -6.05 8.39
C ARG A 88 -6.44 -4.68 8.89
N SER A 89 -6.06 -3.66 8.14
CA SER A 89 -6.57 -2.30 8.31
C SER A 89 -7.11 -1.82 6.98
N THR A 90 -8.28 -1.19 6.98
CA THR A 90 -8.95 -0.73 5.75
C THR A 90 -9.24 0.77 5.83
N LEU A 91 -9.05 1.46 4.72
CA LEU A 91 -9.58 2.80 4.49
C LEU A 91 -10.76 2.70 3.52
N THR A 92 -11.91 3.17 3.98
CA THR A 92 -13.13 3.24 3.18
C THR A 92 -13.12 4.48 2.29
N ARG A 93 -14.03 4.54 1.29
CA ARG A 93 -14.21 5.71 0.43
C ARG A 93 -14.43 6.99 1.24
N LYS A 94 -15.26 6.96 2.27
CA LYS A 94 -15.54 8.13 3.12
C LYS A 94 -14.28 8.64 3.83
N GLU A 95 -13.45 7.74 4.31
CA GLU A 95 -12.20 8.10 4.99
C GLU A 95 -11.18 8.68 4.01
N ILE A 96 -11.06 8.11 2.81
CA ILE A 96 -10.21 8.61 1.74
C ILE A 96 -10.65 10.03 1.34
N GLU A 97 -11.94 10.23 1.07
CA GLU A 97 -12.49 11.54 0.69
C GLU A 97 -12.36 12.58 1.81
N ARG A 98 -12.55 12.18 3.08
CA ARG A 98 -12.40 13.06 4.25
C ARG A 98 -10.95 13.51 4.45
N GLN A 99 -9.99 12.64 4.21
CA GLN A 99 -8.58 12.98 4.39
C GLN A 99 -8.08 13.99 3.35
N GLN A 100 -8.69 14.05 2.17
CA GLN A 100 -8.26 14.92 1.07
C GLN A 100 -6.75 14.85 0.85
N ALA A 101 -6.22 13.63 0.83
CA ALA A 101 -4.78 13.39 0.74
C ALA A 101 -4.21 13.78 -0.62
N ASP A 102 -2.95 14.19 -0.64
CA ASP A 102 -2.25 14.59 -1.86
C ASP A 102 -1.73 13.37 -2.65
N ASN A 103 -1.57 12.22 -1.98
CA ASN A 103 -1.10 10.97 -2.56
C ASN A 103 -1.52 9.76 -1.71
N VAL A 104 -1.38 8.56 -2.24
CA VAL A 104 -1.74 7.31 -1.57
C VAL A 104 -0.92 7.06 -0.30
N PRO A 105 0.40 7.24 -0.28
CA PRO A 105 1.17 7.09 0.95
C PRO A 105 0.65 7.91 2.13
N SER A 106 0.24 9.17 1.90
CA SER A 106 -0.31 10.03 2.95
C SER A 106 -1.63 9.50 3.54
N LEU A 107 -2.42 8.74 2.77
CA LEU A 107 -3.60 8.03 3.28
C LEU A 107 -3.19 6.94 4.28
N LEU A 108 -2.16 6.18 3.94
CA LEU A 108 -1.70 5.02 4.71
C LEU A 108 -1.07 5.41 6.05
N GLN A 109 -0.47 6.61 6.15
CA GLN A 109 0.20 7.10 7.37
C GLN A 109 -0.73 7.10 8.60
N THR A 110 -2.03 7.24 8.40
CA THR A 110 -3.01 7.26 9.51
C THR A 110 -3.32 5.87 10.07
N LEU A 111 -2.92 4.81 9.37
CA LEU A 111 -3.16 3.43 9.79
C LEU A 111 -2.17 3.00 10.88
N PRO A 112 -2.62 2.19 11.86
CA PRO A 112 -1.73 1.63 12.87
C PRO A 112 -0.68 0.71 12.23
N GLY A 113 0.53 0.72 12.79
CA GLY A 113 1.65 -0.09 12.31
C GLY A 113 2.21 0.27 10.94
N VAL A 114 1.64 1.29 10.28
CA VAL A 114 2.12 1.82 9.01
C VAL A 114 2.82 3.15 9.24
N THR A 115 4.01 3.30 8.70
CA THR A 115 4.82 4.52 8.79
C THR A 115 5.34 4.90 7.41
N MET A 116 5.41 6.20 7.17
CA MET A 116 5.98 6.71 5.93
C MET A 116 7.43 7.08 6.14
N GLY A 117 8.27 6.67 5.21
CA GLY A 117 9.68 7.06 5.11
C GLY A 117 9.96 7.92 3.89
N GLY A 118 11.21 8.31 3.71
CA GLY A 118 11.68 9.06 2.55
C GLY A 118 11.35 10.55 2.60
N SER A 119 10.93 11.13 1.50
CA SER A 119 10.62 12.55 1.35
C SER A 119 9.15 12.84 1.69
N ALA A 120 8.87 14.03 2.19
CA ALA A 120 7.49 14.53 2.29
C ALA A 120 6.88 14.87 0.91
N LYS A 121 7.71 14.93 -0.13
CA LYS A 121 7.31 15.19 -1.50
C LYS A 121 6.77 13.93 -2.16
N PRO A 122 5.71 14.02 -2.97
CA PRO A 122 5.28 12.91 -3.81
C PRO A 122 6.42 12.37 -4.69
N GLY A 123 6.48 11.06 -4.85
CA GLY A 123 7.53 10.39 -5.61
C GLY A 123 8.76 9.96 -4.79
N GLY A 124 8.90 10.42 -3.55
CA GLY A 124 10.01 10.07 -2.66
C GLY A 124 9.61 9.35 -1.38
N GLN A 125 8.35 8.95 -1.27
CA GLN A 125 7.81 8.32 -0.06
C GLN A 125 7.87 6.80 -0.15
N THR A 126 8.22 6.15 0.95
CA THR A 126 8.15 4.69 1.12
C THR A 126 7.10 4.32 2.15
N VAL A 127 6.52 3.14 2.03
CA VAL A 127 5.58 2.57 3.00
C VAL A 127 6.31 1.52 3.81
N ASN A 128 6.31 1.68 5.12
CA ASN A 128 6.92 0.77 6.07
C ASN A 128 5.84 0.15 6.94
N ILE A 129 5.81 -1.16 7.03
CA ILE A 129 4.91 -1.92 7.89
C ILE A 129 5.76 -2.73 8.87
N TRP A 130 5.63 -2.45 10.17
CA TRP A 130 6.30 -3.17 11.25
C TRP A 130 7.84 -3.20 11.17
N GLY A 131 8.44 -2.18 10.59
CA GLY A 131 9.90 -2.08 10.45
C GLY A 131 10.44 -2.67 9.14
N LEU A 132 9.58 -3.02 8.21
CA LEU A 132 9.89 -3.52 6.88
C LEU A 132 9.37 -2.53 5.84
N GLY A 133 10.26 -1.96 5.04
CA GLY A 133 9.92 -0.83 4.18
C GLY A 133 10.64 -0.81 2.83
N ASP A 134 11.39 -1.83 2.50
CA ASP A 134 11.90 -2.02 1.15
C ASP A 134 10.74 -2.38 0.20
N ALA A 135 10.90 -2.13 -1.08
CA ALA A 135 9.81 -2.28 -2.06
C ALA A 135 9.27 -3.72 -2.13
N GLU A 136 10.13 -4.69 -1.96
CA GLU A 136 9.79 -6.12 -1.93
C GLU A 136 9.10 -6.56 -0.64
N ASP A 137 9.21 -5.76 0.44
CA ASP A 137 8.57 -6.04 1.72
C ASP A 137 7.10 -5.66 1.75
N VAL A 138 6.70 -4.66 0.95
CA VAL A 138 5.33 -4.15 0.92
C VAL A 138 4.84 -4.02 -0.52
N PRO A 139 4.48 -5.13 -1.18
CA PRO A 139 3.90 -5.11 -2.52
C PRO A 139 2.53 -4.42 -2.55
N PHE A 140 2.26 -3.75 -3.67
CA PHE A 140 1.01 -3.04 -3.93
C PHE A 140 0.22 -3.71 -5.06
N THR A 141 -1.09 -3.72 -4.93
CA THR A 141 -1.99 -4.12 -6.02
C THR A 141 -3.09 -3.09 -6.24
N LEU A 142 -3.56 -2.96 -7.48
CA LEU A 142 -4.69 -2.13 -7.87
C LEU A 142 -5.68 -2.97 -8.70
N ASP A 143 -6.89 -3.17 -8.19
CA ASP A 143 -7.90 -4.06 -8.79
C ASP A 143 -7.32 -5.45 -9.15
N GLY A 144 -6.33 -5.92 -8.37
CA GLY A 144 -5.62 -7.17 -8.56
C GLY A 144 -4.39 -7.11 -9.49
N ALA A 145 -4.13 -5.98 -10.16
CA ALA A 145 -2.90 -5.78 -10.92
C ALA A 145 -1.72 -5.48 -9.97
N SER A 146 -0.58 -6.12 -10.18
CA SER A 146 0.64 -5.82 -9.44
C SER A 146 1.15 -4.42 -9.78
N LYS A 147 1.62 -3.71 -8.77
CA LYS A 147 2.25 -2.39 -8.88
C LYS A 147 3.67 -2.48 -8.32
N SER A 148 4.50 -3.29 -8.94
CA SER A 148 5.93 -3.35 -8.67
C SER A 148 6.64 -2.44 -9.67
N GLY A 149 7.44 -1.57 -9.24
CA GLY A 149 8.11 -0.65 -10.15
C GLY A 149 9.03 0.27 -9.39
N PHE A 150 9.61 -0.25 -8.29
CA PHE A 150 10.32 0.62 -7.38
C PHE A 150 11.73 0.13 -7.19
N GLU A 151 12.63 1.01 -7.47
CA GLU A 151 14.03 0.79 -7.25
C GLU A 151 14.46 1.39 -5.92
N ARG A 152 15.51 0.85 -5.33
CA ARG A 152 16.15 1.42 -4.16
C ARG A 152 16.62 2.87 -4.35
N TYR A 153 16.88 3.28 -5.59
CA TYR A 153 17.36 4.63 -5.91
C TYR A 153 16.25 5.62 -6.24
N GLN A 154 15.11 5.13 -6.68
CA GLN A 154 13.92 5.91 -6.96
C GLN A 154 12.80 5.32 -6.12
N GLN A 155 12.89 5.55 -4.82
CA GLN A 155 12.02 4.93 -3.83
C GLN A 155 10.57 5.06 -4.23
N GLY A 156 9.93 3.90 -4.23
CA GLY A 156 8.64 3.72 -4.77
C GLY A 156 7.54 4.43 -4.05
N THR A 157 6.97 5.36 -4.74
CA THR A 157 5.63 5.79 -4.43
C THR A 157 4.71 5.34 -5.52
N VAL A 158 3.56 4.89 -5.11
CA VAL A 158 2.48 4.58 -6.03
C VAL A 158 1.96 5.92 -6.59
N PHE A 159 2.30 6.22 -7.83
CA PHE A 159 1.86 7.41 -8.55
C PHE A 159 0.40 7.26 -9.01
N ILE A 160 -0.49 6.98 -8.07
CA ILE A 160 -1.92 6.82 -8.32
C ILE A 160 -2.66 7.99 -7.71
N GLU A 161 -3.58 8.57 -8.46
CA GLU A 161 -4.45 9.63 -7.97
C GLU A 161 -5.44 9.08 -6.92
N PRO A 162 -5.40 9.54 -5.67
CA PRO A 162 -6.29 9.08 -4.60
C PRO A 162 -7.79 9.23 -4.92
N GLU A 163 -8.15 10.20 -5.76
CA GLU A 163 -9.54 10.43 -6.17
C GLU A 163 -10.17 9.24 -6.90
N LEU A 164 -9.35 8.38 -7.52
CA LEU A 164 -9.81 7.21 -8.27
C LEU A 164 -10.09 6.00 -7.37
N ILE A 165 -9.61 6.03 -6.12
CA ILE A 165 -9.66 4.89 -5.20
C ILE A 165 -10.92 4.96 -4.32
N LYS A 166 -11.58 3.82 -4.11
CA LYS A 166 -12.69 3.68 -3.17
C LYS A 166 -12.32 2.98 -1.88
N ARG A 167 -11.31 2.11 -1.91
CA ARG A 167 -10.91 1.29 -0.77
C ARG A 167 -9.43 1.00 -0.82
N ILE A 168 -8.79 1.04 0.34
CA ILE A 168 -7.43 0.54 0.53
C ILE A 168 -7.47 -0.45 1.69
N GLU A 169 -6.97 -1.66 1.47
CA GLU A 169 -6.80 -2.67 2.50
C GLU A 169 -5.31 -2.96 2.69
N VAL A 170 -4.85 -2.95 3.91
CA VAL A 170 -3.47 -3.30 4.30
C VAL A 170 -3.50 -4.58 5.10
N GLU A 171 -2.98 -5.66 4.53
CA GLU A 171 -2.68 -6.89 5.25
C GLU A 171 -1.28 -6.78 5.86
N LYS A 172 -1.15 -7.01 7.17
CA LYS A 172 0.11 -6.81 7.90
C LYS A 172 0.80 -8.13 8.19
N GLY A 173 2.10 -8.18 7.88
CA GLY A 173 2.97 -9.33 8.09
C GLY A 173 2.83 -10.45 7.04
N PRO A 174 3.62 -11.53 7.15
CA PRO A 174 3.75 -12.58 6.12
C PRO A 174 2.66 -13.65 6.17
N TYR A 175 1.48 -13.33 6.69
CA TYR A 175 0.49 -14.34 7.06
C TYR A 175 -0.51 -14.72 5.96
N SER A 176 -0.60 -13.96 4.88
CA SER A 176 -1.48 -14.25 3.75
C SER A 176 -0.87 -15.29 2.80
N VAL A 177 -1.64 -16.32 2.42
CA VAL A 177 -1.23 -17.30 1.41
C VAL A 177 -1.25 -16.71 0.00
N PHE A 178 -2.00 -15.63 -0.21
CA PHE A 178 -2.10 -14.95 -1.50
C PHE A 178 -0.86 -14.10 -1.81
N THR A 179 -0.12 -13.67 -0.78
CA THR A 179 1.16 -13.00 -0.93
C THR A 179 2.26 -14.05 -1.11
N GLY A 180 2.90 -14.05 -2.28
CA GLY A 180 4.04 -14.92 -2.62
C GLY A 180 5.37 -14.21 -2.42
N ASN A 181 6.38 -14.65 -3.11
CA ASN A 181 7.75 -14.10 -3.21
C ASN A 181 7.90 -12.65 -2.73
N GLY A 182 8.26 -12.45 -1.45
CA GLY A 182 8.28 -11.13 -0.78
C GLY A 182 7.10 -10.88 0.17
N GLY A 183 6.77 -9.62 0.41
CA GLY A 183 5.64 -9.23 1.27
C GLY A 183 5.84 -9.54 2.74
N PHE A 184 7.06 -9.44 3.26
CA PHE A 184 7.38 -9.73 4.67
C PHE A 184 6.72 -8.75 5.64
N GLY A 185 6.59 -7.47 5.22
CA GLY A 185 5.86 -6.45 5.97
C GLY A 185 4.34 -6.55 5.81
N GLY A 186 3.89 -7.09 4.69
CA GLY A 186 2.47 -7.18 4.35
C GLY A 186 2.20 -6.78 2.90
N THR A 187 0.94 -6.52 2.58
CA THR A 187 0.50 -6.15 1.22
C THR A 187 -0.52 -5.02 1.30
N VAL A 188 -0.48 -4.10 0.34
CA VAL A 188 -1.47 -3.03 0.17
C VAL A 188 -2.33 -3.31 -1.05
N HIS A 189 -3.62 -3.52 -0.84
CA HIS A 189 -4.60 -3.74 -1.89
C HIS A 189 -5.45 -2.49 -2.07
N MET A 190 -5.50 -1.98 -3.29
CA MET A 190 -6.31 -0.82 -3.67
C MET A 190 -7.41 -1.24 -4.63
N GLU A 191 -8.59 -0.69 -4.41
CA GLU A 191 -9.74 -0.86 -5.31
C GLU A 191 -10.17 0.49 -5.87
N THR A 192 -10.39 0.57 -7.18
CA THR A 192 -10.91 1.76 -7.84
C THR A 192 -12.43 1.88 -7.69
N LYS A 193 -12.96 3.10 -7.84
CA LYS A 193 -14.40 3.38 -7.84
C LYS A 193 -15.12 2.62 -8.94
N ASP A 194 -16.37 2.25 -8.68
CA ASP A 194 -17.33 1.66 -9.62
C ASP A 194 -18.54 2.58 -9.81
N ALA A 195 -19.34 2.34 -10.83
CA ALA A 195 -20.57 3.09 -11.07
C ALA A 195 -21.56 3.02 -9.89
N PRO A 196 -21.81 1.86 -9.25
CA PRO A 196 -22.68 1.77 -8.07
C PRO A 196 -22.20 2.59 -6.87
N ASP A 197 -20.89 2.86 -6.76
CA ASP A 197 -20.35 3.69 -5.66
C ASP A 197 -20.78 5.16 -5.73
N LEU A 198 -21.19 5.62 -6.92
CA LEU A 198 -21.50 7.01 -7.21
C LEU A 198 -22.98 7.24 -7.52
N LEU A 199 -23.74 6.20 -7.87
CA LEU A 199 -25.17 6.28 -8.17
C LEU A 199 -25.97 6.65 -6.91
N GLU A 200 -26.83 7.65 -7.03
CA GLU A 200 -27.83 7.93 -6.02
C GLU A 200 -28.95 6.88 -6.03
N ASP A 201 -29.57 6.66 -4.88
CA ASP A 201 -30.67 5.71 -4.76
C ASP A 201 -31.81 6.01 -5.74
N GLY A 202 -32.21 4.96 -6.49
CA GLY A 202 -33.27 5.04 -7.48
C GLY A 202 -32.87 5.66 -8.81
N ARG A 203 -31.58 5.92 -9.04
CA ARG A 203 -31.04 6.38 -10.33
C ARG A 203 -30.21 5.29 -11.00
N ASP A 204 -30.33 5.20 -12.32
CA ASP A 204 -29.56 4.29 -13.15
C ASP A 204 -28.46 5.00 -13.95
N VAL A 205 -28.48 6.32 -14.00
CA VAL A 205 -27.46 7.15 -14.65
C VAL A 205 -27.18 8.37 -13.80
N GLY A 206 -25.93 8.79 -13.73
CA GLY A 206 -25.55 10.00 -13.02
C GLY A 206 -24.27 10.62 -13.55
N ALA A 207 -23.97 11.80 -13.08
CA ALA A 207 -22.73 12.52 -13.31
C ALA A 207 -22.26 13.17 -12.01
N MET A 208 -20.97 13.43 -11.91
CA MET A 208 -20.35 14.09 -10.75
C MET A 208 -19.37 15.14 -11.21
N LEU A 209 -19.37 16.28 -10.53
CA LEU A 209 -18.34 17.32 -10.65
C LEU A 209 -17.77 17.61 -9.26
N LYS A 210 -16.45 17.75 -9.19
CA LYS A 210 -15.74 18.12 -7.95
C LYS A 210 -14.74 19.24 -8.21
N TYR A 211 -14.69 20.18 -7.28
CA TYR A 211 -13.63 21.16 -7.15
C TYR A 211 -12.98 21.06 -5.78
N GLY A 212 -11.66 21.07 -5.72
CA GLY A 212 -10.86 21.10 -4.49
C GLY A 212 -9.82 22.21 -4.51
N TYR A 213 -9.50 22.73 -3.31
CA TYR A 213 -8.43 23.71 -3.12
C TYR A 213 -7.68 23.44 -1.83
N HIS A 214 -6.33 23.43 -1.90
CA HIS A 214 -5.42 23.31 -0.78
C HIS A 214 -4.59 24.60 -0.64
N SER A 215 -4.56 25.17 0.55
CA SER A 215 -3.98 26.51 0.75
C SER A 215 -2.45 26.52 0.83
N ASN A 216 -1.82 25.45 1.28
CA ASN A 216 -0.38 25.41 1.50
C ASN A 216 0.41 25.58 0.20
N ASP A 217 0.16 24.72 -0.75
CA ASP A 217 0.78 24.69 -2.08
C ASP A 217 -0.12 25.31 -3.18
N GLN A 218 -1.22 25.96 -2.79
CA GLN A 218 -2.22 26.54 -3.69
C GLN A 218 -2.76 25.54 -4.72
N GLN A 219 -2.81 24.27 -4.32
CA GLN A 219 -3.22 23.16 -5.20
C GLN A 219 -4.69 23.29 -5.57
N LYS A 220 -5.01 23.09 -6.84
CA LYS A 220 -6.36 23.03 -7.38
C LYS A 220 -6.64 21.63 -7.91
N ILE A 221 -7.81 21.11 -7.60
CA ILE A 221 -8.26 19.80 -8.03
C ILE A 221 -9.56 19.97 -8.78
N TYR A 222 -9.66 19.38 -9.96
CA TYR A 222 -10.88 19.32 -10.76
C TYR A 222 -11.13 17.86 -11.13
N SER A 223 -12.31 17.38 -10.81
CA SER A 223 -12.71 16.03 -11.17
C SER A 223 -14.10 16.01 -11.78
N GLY A 224 -14.32 15.10 -12.73
CA GLY A 224 -15.61 14.86 -13.33
C GLY A 224 -15.80 13.38 -13.64
N ALA A 225 -17.02 12.88 -13.47
CA ALA A 225 -17.36 11.51 -13.79
C ALA A 225 -18.75 11.42 -14.43
N VAL A 226 -18.91 10.42 -15.30
CA VAL A 226 -20.19 9.94 -15.79
C VAL A 226 -20.27 8.44 -15.54
N TYR A 227 -21.43 7.98 -15.09
CA TYR A 227 -21.61 6.59 -14.69
C TYR A 227 -23.06 6.15 -14.83
N GLY A 228 -23.24 4.86 -14.96
CA GLY A 228 -24.58 4.31 -15.10
C GLY A 228 -24.61 2.80 -15.02
N ARG A 229 -25.83 2.27 -14.90
CA ARG A 229 -26.14 0.85 -14.99
C ARG A 229 -27.37 0.62 -15.85
N THR A 230 -27.52 -0.58 -16.36
CA THR A 230 -28.76 -1.00 -17.03
C THR A 230 -29.87 -1.21 -16.01
N GLU A 231 -31.15 -1.03 -16.41
CA GLU A 231 -32.33 -1.21 -15.53
C GLU A 231 -32.37 -2.60 -14.88
N ASP A 232 -31.90 -3.63 -15.59
CA ASP A 232 -31.80 -5.01 -15.07
C ASP A 232 -30.55 -5.27 -14.20
N GLY A 233 -29.68 -4.26 -14.02
CA GLY A 233 -28.45 -4.34 -13.23
C GLY A 233 -27.37 -5.24 -13.84
N ARG A 234 -27.56 -5.74 -15.09
CA ARG A 234 -26.59 -6.65 -15.73
C ARG A 234 -25.32 -5.98 -16.20
N ALA A 235 -25.37 -4.70 -16.52
CA ALA A 235 -24.17 -3.97 -16.91
C ALA A 235 -24.08 -2.65 -16.14
N ASP A 236 -22.88 -2.25 -15.79
CA ASP A 236 -22.58 -0.94 -15.24
C ASP A 236 -21.26 -0.42 -15.80
N GLY A 237 -21.11 0.90 -15.83
CA GLY A 237 -19.91 1.54 -16.34
C GLY A 237 -19.64 2.89 -15.73
N LEU A 238 -18.36 3.24 -15.61
CA LEU A 238 -17.83 4.47 -15.05
C LEU A 238 -16.73 5.03 -15.97
N ALA A 239 -16.80 6.33 -16.24
CA ALA A 239 -15.68 7.11 -16.75
C ALA A 239 -15.40 8.27 -15.78
N TYR A 240 -14.19 8.36 -15.25
CA TYR A 240 -13.76 9.34 -14.26
C TYR A 240 -12.46 10.02 -14.73
N LEU A 241 -12.45 11.35 -14.72
CA LEU A 241 -11.27 12.16 -15.02
C LEU A 241 -10.98 13.09 -13.87
N THR A 242 -9.71 13.31 -13.58
CA THR A 242 -9.27 14.23 -12.53
C THR A 242 -7.94 14.88 -12.89
N THR A 243 -7.75 16.10 -12.46
CA THR A 243 -6.48 16.83 -12.56
C THR A 243 -6.22 17.56 -11.26
N ARG A 244 -4.95 17.58 -10.87
CA ARG A 244 -4.44 18.22 -9.67
C ARG A 244 -3.20 19.02 -10.06
N ASP A 245 -3.16 20.29 -9.69
CA ASP A 245 -2.05 21.21 -9.99
C ASP A 245 -1.70 22.02 -8.74
N GLY A 246 -0.53 21.74 -8.17
CA GLY A 246 0.01 22.36 -6.96
C GLY A 246 1.31 23.09 -7.22
N ARG A 247 1.54 24.14 -6.47
CA ARG A 247 2.78 24.93 -6.47
C ARG A 247 3.74 24.42 -5.38
N ASP A 248 4.85 25.14 -5.21
CA ASP A 248 5.80 24.87 -4.14
C ASP A 248 5.15 24.85 -2.76
N MET A 249 5.43 23.81 -1.98
CA MET A 249 4.90 23.64 -0.63
C MET A 249 5.49 24.70 0.30
N LYS A 250 4.66 25.14 1.27
CA LYS A 250 5.06 26.05 2.33
C LYS A 250 5.43 25.25 3.56
N LEU A 251 6.63 25.48 4.10
CA LEU A 251 7.06 24.93 5.37
C LEU A 251 6.49 25.75 6.55
N ALA A 252 6.53 25.17 7.74
CA ALA A 252 6.11 25.87 8.95
C ALA A 252 7.16 26.90 9.44
N ASP A 253 8.42 26.68 9.10
CA ASP A 253 9.56 27.51 9.47
C ASP A 253 10.65 27.37 8.39
N HIS A 254 11.73 28.13 8.52
CA HIS A 254 12.88 28.09 7.62
C HIS A 254 13.83 26.95 7.95
N ILE A 255 14.40 26.32 6.91
CA ILE A 255 15.51 25.39 7.08
C ILE A 255 16.81 26.23 7.12
N GLN A 256 17.49 26.22 8.24
CA GLN A 256 18.81 26.84 8.35
C GLN A 256 19.86 25.90 7.75
N ILE A 257 20.57 26.36 6.71
CA ILE A 257 21.61 25.61 6.01
C ILE A 257 22.96 25.85 6.68
N GLU A 258 23.27 27.13 6.92
CA GLU A 258 24.48 27.60 7.58
C GLU A 258 24.14 28.88 8.36
N PRO A 259 24.94 29.30 9.36
CA PRO A 259 24.69 30.55 10.09
C PRO A 259 24.51 31.75 9.13
N GLY A 260 23.31 32.33 9.18
CA GLY A 260 22.95 33.46 8.33
C GLY A 260 22.55 33.11 6.89
N TYR A 261 22.32 31.82 6.60
CA TYR A 261 21.80 31.37 5.34
C TYR A 261 20.66 30.36 5.55
N GLU A 262 19.46 30.76 5.12
CA GLU A 262 18.22 30.02 5.30
C GLU A 262 17.52 29.78 3.97
N TYR A 263 16.79 28.68 3.85
CA TYR A 263 15.84 28.45 2.75
C TYR A 263 14.61 29.35 2.88
N PRO A 264 13.99 29.74 1.77
CA PRO A 264 12.73 30.45 1.81
C PRO A 264 11.63 29.59 2.44
N GLU A 265 10.59 30.23 2.96
CA GLU A 265 9.42 29.59 3.57
C GLU A 265 8.71 28.62 2.59
N ARG A 266 8.72 28.93 1.28
CA ARG A 266 8.32 27.99 0.24
C ARG A 266 9.53 27.19 -0.21
N TYR A 267 9.38 25.87 -0.16
CA TYR A 267 10.44 24.97 -0.58
C TYR A 267 10.48 24.89 -2.11
N PRO A 268 11.49 25.44 -2.78
CA PRO A 268 11.52 25.51 -4.23
C PRO A 268 11.54 24.15 -4.89
N HIS A 269 10.90 24.03 -6.05
CA HIS A 269 10.86 22.82 -6.86
C HIS A 269 10.18 21.62 -6.16
N THR A 270 9.13 21.92 -5.42
CA THR A 270 8.23 20.92 -4.84
C THR A 270 6.83 20.95 -5.50
N ASP A 271 6.65 21.78 -6.52
CA ASP A 271 5.47 21.81 -7.37
C ASP A 271 5.25 20.46 -8.06
N GLN A 272 3.99 20.13 -8.28
CA GLN A 272 3.59 18.88 -8.92
C GLN A 272 2.25 19.02 -9.62
N LYS A 273 2.15 18.41 -10.80
CA LYS A 273 0.89 18.19 -11.50
C LYS A 273 0.61 16.69 -11.61
N LEU A 274 -0.64 16.29 -11.38
CA LEU A 274 -1.09 14.92 -11.50
C LEU A 274 -2.42 14.85 -12.23
N ASP A 275 -2.44 14.17 -13.36
CA ASP A 275 -3.65 13.89 -14.16
C ASP A 275 -4.02 12.42 -14.01
N GLY A 276 -5.30 12.12 -13.83
CA GLY A 276 -5.82 10.76 -13.66
C GLY A 276 -7.05 10.47 -14.50
N ALA A 277 -7.12 9.26 -15.04
CA ALA A 277 -8.28 8.74 -15.78
C ALA A 277 -8.59 7.31 -15.34
N LEU A 278 -9.89 7.02 -15.17
CA LEU A 278 -10.40 5.67 -14.87
C LEU A 278 -11.58 5.38 -15.80
N LEU A 279 -11.49 4.25 -16.50
CA LEU A 279 -12.62 3.65 -17.23
C LEU A 279 -12.85 2.27 -16.62
N LYS A 280 -14.07 2.00 -16.18
CA LYS A 280 -14.43 0.71 -15.58
C LYS A 280 -15.79 0.24 -16.08
N GLY A 281 -15.89 -1.06 -16.36
CA GLY A 281 -17.13 -1.67 -16.78
C GLY A 281 -17.29 -3.04 -16.20
N ASN A 282 -18.52 -3.38 -15.78
CA ASN A 282 -18.89 -4.70 -15.30
C ASN A 282 -20.06 -5.22 -16.11
N PHE A 283 -20.06 -6.53 -16.42
CA PHE A 283 -21.11 -7.21 -17.14
C PHE A 283 -21.45 -8.55 -16.49
N ARG A 284 -22.73 -8.74 -16.17
CA ARG A 284 -23.29 -9.93 -15.50
C ARG A 284 -24.41 -10.50 -16.38
N PRO A 285 -24.08 -11.36 -17.35
CA PRO A 285 -25.10 -11.92 -18.26
C PRO A 285 -26.18 -12.70 -17.54
N ASN A 286 -25.84 -13.30 -16.41
CA ASN A 286 -26.73 -13.99 -15.49
C ASN A 286 -26.16 -13.96 -14.07
N GLU A 287 -26.80 -14.65 -13.11
CA GLU A 287 -26.41 -14.68 -11.70
C GLU A 287 -25.12 -15.48 -11.44
N GLU A 288 -24.70 -16.32 -12.39
CA GLU A 288 -23.53 -17.20 -12.24
C GLU A 288 -22.23 -16.61 -12.81
N HIS A 289 -22.34 -15.72 -13.78
CA HIS A 289 -21.19 -15.17 -14.50
C HIS A 289 -21.05 -13.67 -14.32
N SER A 290 -19.84 -13.21 -14.02
CA SER A 290 -19.52 -11.79 -13.95
C SER A 290 -18.19 -11.50 -14.64
N PHE A 291 -18.15 -10.42 -15.37
CA PHE A 291 -16.96 -9.89 -16.06
C PHE A 291 -16.73 -8.45 -15.61
N GLY A 292 -15.50 -8.12 -15.26
CA GLY A 292 -15.07 -6.76 -14.94
C GLY A 292 -13.85 -6.39 -15.78
N LEU A 293 -13.79 -5.15 -16.22
CA LEU A 293 -12.63 -4.58 -16.89
C LEU A 293 -12.36 -3.18 -16.35
N THR A 294 -11.11 -2.96 -15.93
CA THR A 294 -10.61 -1.67 -15.45
C THR A 294 -9.48 -1.20 -16.37
N TYR A 295 -9.53 0.05 -16.77
CA TYR A 295 -8.41 0.81 -17.31
C TYR A 295 -8.16 2.03 -16.46
N MET A 296 -6.94 2.21 -15.99
CA MET A 296 -6.53 3.39 -15.27
C MET A 296 -5.23 3.94 -15.87
N ARG A 297 -5.13 5.26 -15.93
CA ARG A 297 -3.90 5.97 -16.29
C ARG A 297 -3.71 7.17 -15.38
N SER A 298 -2.50 7.34 -14.86
CA SER A 298 -2.07 8.53 -14.13
C SER A 298 -0.81 9.10 -14.77
N VAL A 299 -0.70 10.42 -14.84
CA VAL A 299 0.47 11.14 -15.34
C VAL A 299 0.89 12.16 -14.29
N THR A 300 2.13 12.06 -13.82
CA THR A 300 2.72 13.00 -12.86
C THR A 300 3.85 13.77 -13.53
N GLU A 301 3.80 15.09 -13.46
CA GLU A 301 4.85 15.99 -13.93
C GLU A 301 5.43 16.78 -12.76
N GLN A 302 6.76 16.87 -12.67
CA GLN A 302 7.45 17.68 -11.66
C GLN A 302 8.83 18.11 -12.13
N PHE A 303 9.34 19.20 -11.58
CA PHE A 303 10.73 19.62 -11.71
C PHE A 303 11.44 19.44 -10.38
N GLY A 304 12.34 18.44 -10.26
CA GLY A 304 12.89 18.06 -8.97
C GLY A 304 14.20 17.28 -9.05
N PRO A 305 14.78 16.89 -7.90
CA PRO A 305 16.02 16.12 -7.85
C PRO A 305 15.84 14.72 -8.44
N PHE A 306 16.93 14.16 -8.98
CA PHE A 306 16.92 12.81 -9.53
C PHE A 306 16.44 11.76 -8.50
N SER A 307 17.03 11.80 -7.29
CA SER A 307 16.52 10.99 -6.19
C SER A 307 15.34 11.69 -5.53
N ALA A 308 14.15 11.15 -5.70
CA ALA A 308 12.95 11.71 -5.11
C ALA A 308 12.91 11.61 -3.57
N ALA A 309 13.70 10.71 -2.98
CA ALA A 309 13.82 10.54 -1.53
C ALA A 309 14.60 11.68 -0.86
N SER A 310 15.36 12.47 -1.63
CA SER A 310 16.24 13.51 -1.11
C SER A 310 15.78 14.89 -1.54
N PHE A 311 15.77 15.85 -0.63
CA PHE A 311 15.78 17.26 -1.00
C PHE A 311 17.22 17.68 -1.33
N TYR A 312 17.35 18.45 -2.40
CA TYR A 312 18.65 19.03 -2.72
C TYR A 312 18.82 20.37 -2.01
N LEU A 313 19.80 20.41 -1.10
CA LEU A 313 20.20 21.61 -0.37
C LEU A 313 21.56 22.11 -0.89
N PRO A 314 21.63 23.13 -1.77
CA PRO A 314 22.91 23.67 -2.18
C PRO A 314 23.59 24.36 -1.01
N SER A 315 24.92 24.16 -0.87
CA SER A 315 25.71 24.89 0.12
C SER A 315 25.74 26.39 -0.18
N LYS A 316 26.02 27.21 0.85
CA LYS A 316 26.20 28.64 0.68
C LYS A 316 27.25 28.97 -0.41
N TYR A 317 28.33 28.20 -0.44
CA TYR A 317 29.35 28.32 -1.48
C TYR A 317 28.76 28.15 -2.89
N SER A 318 27.93 27.14 -3.11
CA SER A 318 27.28 26.92 -4.40
C SER A 318 26.31 28.05 -4.75
N VAL A 319 25.58 28.57 -3.79
CA VAL A 319 24.67 29.70 -3.98
C VAL A 319 25.42 30.96 -4.39
N ASP A 320 26.52 31.28 -3.70
CA ASP A 320 27.36 32.42 -4.02
C ASP A 320 28.04 32.27 -5.40
N LEU A 321 28.55 31.06 -5.69
CA LEU A 321 29.21 30.75 -6.96
C LEU A 321 28.28 30.87 -8.18
N TYR A 322 27.04 30.46 -8.05
CA TYR A 322 26.06 30.50 -9.16
C TYR A 322 25.14 31.74 -9.17
N GLY A 323 25.36 32.66 -8.27
CA GLY A 323 24.62 33.93 -8.22
C GLY A 323 23.19 33.82 -7.74
N GLY A 324 22.93 32.91 -6.80
CA GLY A 324 21.64 32.76 -6.13
C GLY A 324 21.17 31.31 -5.96
N LEU A 325 20.23 31.13 -5.04
CA LEU A 325 19.67 29.83 -4.66
C LEU A 325 19.05 29.10 -5.87
N GLU A 326 18.22 29.77 -6.63
CA GLU A 326 17.54 29.22 -7.80
C GLU A 326 18.52 28.68 -8.83
N ASN A 327 19.57 29.43 -9.14
CA ASN A 327 20.59 28.98 -10.09
C ASN A 327 21.41 27.81 -9.57
N ALA A 328 21.71 27.77 -8.27
CA ALA A 328 22.41 26.64 -7.65
C ALA A 328 21.55 25.36 -7.67
N MET A 329 20.25 25.48 -7.36
CA MET A 329 19.31 24.35 -7.35
C MET A 329 19.08 23.76 -8.75
N ARG A 330 18.78 24.60 -9.74
CA ARG A 330 18.52 24.18 -11.13
C ARG A 330 19.59 23.27 -11.72
N ARG A 331 20.83 23.41 -11.26
CA ARG A 331 21.94 22.60 -11.77
C ARG A 331 21.83 21.11 -11.44
N ASN A 332 21.06 20.75 -10.42
CA ASN A 332 20.94 19.36 -9.93
C ASN A 332 19.52 18.78 -10.08
N LEU A 333 18.63 19.51 -10.76
CA LEU A 333 17.26 19.13 -10.97
C LEU A 333 17.02 18.59 -12.37
N ALA A 334 15.95 17.84 -12.54
CA ALA A 334 15.48 17.35 -13.83
C ALA A 334 13.97 17.55 -13.97
N ASP A 335 13.51 17.74 -15.18
CA ASP A 335 12.11 17.59 -15.54
C ASP A 335 11.79 16.10 -15.50
N ARG A 336 10.79 15.74 -14.68
CA ARG A 336 10.33 14.35 -14.49
C ARG A 336 8.90 14.22 -14.97
N GLU A 337 8.67 13.19 -15.80
CA GLU A 337 7.36 12.68 -16.11
C GLU A 337 7.26 11.23 -15.66
N VAL A 338 6.18 10.87 -14.96
CA VAL A 338 5.85 9.48 -14.63
C VAL A 338 4.49 9.17 -15.21
N VAL A 339 4.43 8.16 -16.06
CA VAL A 339 3.19 7.64 -16.65
C VAL A 339 2.93 6.26 -16.07
N ASP A 340 1.83 6.12 -15.36
CA ASP A 340 1.38 4.85 -14.80
C ASP A 340 0.11 4.40 -15.51
N THR A 341 0.12 3.20 -16.09
CA THR A 341 -1.01 2.61 -16.81
C THR A 341 -1.34 1.24 -16.26
N THR A 342 -2.61 0.96 -16.02
CA THR A 342 -3.09 -0.33 -15.52
C THR A 342 -4.29 -0.80 -16.32
N TRP A 343 -4.25 -2.07 -16.74
CA TRP A 343 -5.37 -2.84 -17.24
C TRP A 343 -5.60 -4.01 -16.29
N ALA A 344 -6.82 -4.19 -15.81
CA ALA A 344 -7.19 -5.34 -14.99
C ALA A 344 -8.51 -5.93 -15.48
N GLY A 345 -8.50 -7.22 -15.76
CA GLY A 345 -9.67 -8.01 -16.12
C GLY A 345 -9.97 -9.04 -15.05
N LYS A 346 -11.25 -9.20 -14.74
CA LYS A 346 -11.75 -10.17 -13.77
C LYS A 346 -12.93 -10.93 -14.35
N TYR A 347 -12.92 -12.25 -14.23
CA TYR A 347 -14.06 -13.12 -14.53
C TYR A 347 -14.36 -13.97 -13.31
N THR A 348 -15.64 -14.04 -12.93
CA THR A 348 -16.10 -14.95 -11.86
C THR A 348 -17.18 -15.89 -12.40
N TYR A 349 -17.14 -17.14 -11.95
CA TYR A 349 -18.13 -18.16 -12.20
C TYR A 349 -18.55 -18.84 -10.91
N GLN A 350 -19.80 -18.63 -10.50
CA GLN A 350 -20.40 -19.11 -9.26
C GLN A 350 -21.73 -19.80 -9.56
N PRO A 351 -21.71 -21.08 -9.95
CA PRO A 351 -22.93 -21.81 -10.25
C PRO A 351 -23.81 -21.96 -9.01
N LEU A 352 -25.08 -21.61 -9.12
CA LEU A 352 -26.04 -21.55 -8.01
C LEU A 352 -26.20 -22.87 -7.23
N ASP A 353 -26.02 -24.00 -7.90
CA ASP A 353 -26.30 -25.32 -7.33
C ASP A 353 -25.02 -26.12 -7.03
N ASN A 354 -23.84 -25.51 -7.12
CA ASN A 354 -22.58 -26.21 -6.92
C ASN A 354 -21.65 -25.47 -5.95
N PRO A 355 -21.61 -25.85 -4.66
CA PRO A 355 -20.75 -25.19 -3.68
C PRO A 355 -19.25 -25.52 -3.85
N TRP A 356 -18.89 -26.43 -4.75
CA TRP A 356 -17.49 -26.77 -5.06
C TRP A 356 -16.82 -25.77 -6.00
N ILE A 357 -17.62 -24.92 -6.67
CA ILE A 357 -17.12 -23.99 -7.68
C ILE A 357 -17.49 -22.55 -7.29
N ASP A 358 -16.49 -21.75 -6.98
CA ASP A 358 -16.51 -20.32 -6.87
C ASP A 358 -15.21 -19.86 -7.52
N LEU A 359 -15.24 -19.81 -8.86
CA LEU A 359 -14.06 -19.63 -9.69
C LEU A 359 -13.84 -18.14 -10.00
N GLU A 360 -12.61 -17.69 -9.81
CA GLU A 360 -12.15 -16.36 -10.17
C GLU A 360 -10.91 -16.45 -11.06
N LEU A 361 -10.98 -15.84 -12.23
CA LEU A 361 -9.83 -15.61 -13.11
C LEU A 361 -9.52 -14.11 -13.15
N LYS A 362 -8.30 -13.75 -12.82
CA LYS A 362 -7.76 -12.40 -12.98
C LYS A 362 -6.67 -12.40 -14.02
N ALA A 363 -6.65 -11.36 -14.85
CA ALA A 363 -5.55 -11.09 -15.77
C ALA A 363 -5.28 -9.59 -15.78
N SER A 364 -4.02 -9.19 -15.62
CA SER A 364 -3.66 -7.78 -15.56
C SER A 364 -2.36 -7.47 -16.27
N TYR A 365 -2.26 -6.23 -16.71
CA TYR A 365 -1.06 -5.58 -17.21
C TYR A 365 -0.91 -4.23 -16.54
N SER A 366 0.25 -3.95 -15.96
CA SER A 366 0.58 -2.61 -15.48
C SER A 366 1.94 -2.19 -16.01
N GLU A 367 2.09 -0.90 -16.24
CA GLU A 367 3.32 -0.27 -16.71
C GLU A 367 3.51 1.05 -15.99
N THR A 368 4.72 1.27 -15.49
CA THR A 368 5.15 2.55 -14.93
C THR A 368 6.39 2.99 -15.68
N GLU A 369 6.26 4.05 -16.49
CA GLU A 369 7.36 4.68 -17.20
C GLU A 369 7.73 5.98 -16.50
N GLN A 370 9.02 6.16 -16.19
CA GLN A 370 9.55 7.42 -15.69
C GLN A 370 10.63 7.93 -16.62
N THR A 371 10.52 9.20 -17.01
CA THR A 371 11.53 9.92 -17.77
C THR A 371 12.03 11.13 -16.96
N ASP A 372 13.35 11.25 -16.82
CA ASP A 372 14.00 12.44 -16.27
C ASP A 372 14.87 13.09 -17.33
N GLU A 373 14.66 14.38 -17.59
CA GLU A 373 15.48 15.17 -18.50
C GLU A 373 16.05 16.41 -17.82
N ARG A 374 17.37 16.62 -17.98
CA ARG A 374 18.06 17.80 -17.44
C ARG A 374 18.08 18.93 -18.43
N ARG A 375 17.67 20.10 -17.95
CA ARG A 375 17.68 21.32 -18.74
C ARG A 375 19.08 21.73 -19.12
N GLU A 376 19.22 22.61 -20.09
CA GLU A 376 20.50 23.18 -20.51
C GLU A 376 21.20 23.86 -19.33
N GLY A 377 22.53 23.66 -19.21
CA GLY A 377 23.33 24.18 -18.11
C GLY A 377 23.23 23.41 -16.78
N ALA A 378 22.38 22.39 -16.69
CA ALA A 378 22.33 21.52 -15.51
C ALA A 378 23.56 20.61 -15.41
N ASN A 379 23.89 20.20 -14.17
CA ASN A 379 24.89 19.17 -13.92
C ASN A 379 24.29 17.79 -14.22
N TYR A 380 25.08 16.95 -14.82
CA TYR A 380 24.73 15.53 -14.99
C TYR A 380 25.97 14.66 -14.84
N SER A 381 25.77 13.47 -14.33
CA SER A 381 26.83 12.48 -14.12
C SER A 381 26.25 11.08 -14.27
N LEU A 382 27.11 10.10 -14.27
CA LEU A 382 26.71 8.69 -14.27
C LEU A 382 25.79 8.38 -13.07
N THR A 383 26.17 8.84 -11.88
CA THR A 383 25.43 8.58 -10.62
C THR A 383 24.17 9.41 -10.45
N SER A 384 23.94 10.39 -11.29
CA SER A 384 22.73 11.23 -11.28
C SER A 384 21.80 10.94 -12.46
N GLY A 385 21.91 9.80 -13.13
CA GLY A 385 21.04 9.42 -14.24
C GLY A 385 21.33 10.09 -15.58
N GLY A 386 22.54 10.68 -15.77
CA GLY A 386 22.93 11.32 -17.04
C GLY A 386 22.19 12.62 -17.33
N LYS A 387 22.20 13.02 -18.59
CA LYS A 387 21.43 14.14 -19.12
C LYS A 387 19.95 13.77 -19.30
N TRP A 388 19.69 12.54 -19.70
CA TRP A 388 18.37 11.96 -19.88
C TRP A 388 18.39 10.51 -19.43
N ILE A 389 17.31 10.08 -18.76
CA ILE A 389 17.12 8.68 -18.38
C ILE A 389 15.64 8.34 -18.43
N ARG A 390 15.35 7.13 -18.93
CA ARG A 390 14.04 6.50 -18.87
C ARG A 390 14.14 5.17 -18.14
N THR A 391 13.23 4.94 -17.22
CA THR A 391 13.00 3.66 -16.57
C THR A 391 11.61 3.17 -16.89
N ASP A 392 11.48 1.89 -17.21
CA ASP A 392 10.23 1.25 -17.60
C ASP A 392 10.06 -0.05 -16.81
N TYR A 393 8.92 -0.18 -16.13
CA TYR A 393 8.53 -1.32 -15.33
C TYR A 393 7.22 -1.87 -15.84
N GLN A 394 7.19 -3.15 -16.18
CA GLN A 394 6.02 -3.83 -16.71
C GLN A 394 5.73 -5.08 -15.89
N ASP A 395 4.48 -5.21 -15.45
CA ASP A 395 3.99 -6.38 -14.74
C ASP A 395 2.82 -7.01 -15.48
N LYS A 396 2.89 -8.33 -15.64
CA LYS A 396 1.81 -9.15 -16.19
C LYS A 396 1.46 -10.22 -15.17
N VAL A 397 0.20 -10.28 -14.78
CA VAL A 397 -0.28 -11.27 -13.80
C VAL A 397 -1.46 -12.01 -14.38
N VAL A 398 -1.47 -13.32 -14.19
CA VAL A 398 -2.64 -14.17 -14.42
C VAL A 398 -2.81 -15.05 -13.19
N GLU A 399 -3.99 -15.02 -12.58
CA GLU A 399 -4.33 -15.83 -11.40
C GLU A 399 -5.66 -16.53 -11.63
N LEU A 400 -5.69 -17.82 -11.36
CA LEU A 400 -6.89 -18.65 -11.30
C LEU A 400 -7.07 -19.13 -9.88
N ARG A 401 -8.21 -18.84 -9.27
CA ARG A 401 -8.57 -19.24 -7.91
C ARG A 401 -9.94 -19.89 -7.90
N ASN A 402 -10.09 -20.96 -7.09
CA ASN A 402 -11.38 -21.56 -6.81
C ASN A 402 -11.59 -21.70 -5.31
N ILE A 403 -12.81 -21.47 -4.85
CA ILE A 403 -13.23 -21.75 -3.47
C ILE A 403 -14.28 -22.85 -3.51
N SER A 404 -14.03 -23.91 -2.73
CA SER A 404 -14.95 -25.04 -2.59
C SER A 404 -15.46 -25.08 -1.15
N ARG A 405 -16.79 -25.09 -0.96
CA ARG A 405 -17.45 -25.16 0.34
C ARG A 405 -18.11 -26.50 0.53
N PHE A 406 -17.75 -27.21 1.59
CA PHE A 406 -18.30 -28.54 1.90
C PHE A 406 -18.19 -28.84 3.40
N SER A 407 -18.85 -29.90 3.86
CA SER A 407 -18.79 -30.34 5.25
C SER A 407 -18.33 -31.81 5.33
N THR A 408 -17.47 -32.09 6.31
CA THR A 408 -17.07 -33.47 6.69
C THR A 408 -17.40 -33.72 8.15
N ALA A 409 -18.45 -34.46 8.40
CA ALA A 409 -19.05 -34.64 9.73
C ALA A 409 -19.45 -33.27 10.35
N ALA A 410 -18.84 -32.91 11.47
CA ALA A 410 -19.08 -31.62 12.15
C ALA A 410 -18.16 -30.50 11.70
N LEU A 411 -17.26 -30.73 10.75
CA LEU A 411 -16.33 -29.74 10.24
C LEU A 411 -16.90 -29.08 8.99
N GLU A 412 -16.89 -27.76 8.95
CA GLU A 412 -17.17 -26.95 7.76
C GLU A 412 -15.85 -26.54 7.11
N HIS A 413 -15.76 -26.72 5.80
CA HIS A 413 -14.56 -26.43 5.03
C HIS A 413 -14.82 -25.33 4.00
N GLU A 414 -13.94 -24.33 3.96
CA GLU A 414 -13.80 -23.41 2.85
C GLU A 414 -12.40 -23.59 2.27
N LEU A 415 -12.32 -24.47 1.26
CA LEU A 415 -11.08 -24.83 0.59
C LEU A 415 -10.80 -23.88 -0.58
N THR A 416 -9.77 -23.06 -0.46
CA THR A 416 -9.26 -22.21 -1.52
C THR A 416 -8.05 -22.86 -2.18
N THR A 417 -8.09 -22.96 -3.51
CA THR A 417 -6.95 -23.41 -4.33
C THR A 417 -6.66 -22.38 -5.41
N GLY A 418 -5.39 -22.19 -5.77
CA GLY A 418 -5.06 -21.25 -6.82
C GLY A 418 -3.73 -21.52 -7.51
N LEU A 419 -3.66 -20.99 -8.73
CA LEU A 419 -2.47 -20.95 -9.56
C LEU A 419 -2.23 -19.50 -9.99
N ALA A 420 -0.99 -19.04 -9.93
CA ALA A 420 -0.63 -17.71 -10.38
C ALA A 420 0.65 -17.71 -11.21
N TRP A 421 0.69 -16.83 -12.18
CA TRP A 421 1.85 -16.49 -12.98
C TRP A 421 2.02 -14.99 -12.95
N HIS A 422 3.24 -14.55 -12.60
CA HIS A 422 3.62 -13.15 -12.58
C HIS A 422 4.93 -12.99 -13.35
N HIS A 423 4.94 -12.05 -14.29
CA HIS A 423 6.15 -11.68 -15.05
C HIS A 423 6.38 -10.18 -14.90
N HIS A 424 7.50 -9.86 -14.29
CA HIS A 424 8.02 -8.51 -14.11
C HIS A 424 9.17 -8.28 -15.07
N ASN A 425 9.13 -7.19 -15.83
CA ASN A 425 10.22 -6.75 -16.71
C ASN A 425 10.60 -5.32 -16.33
N ARG A 426 11.88 -5.10 -16.26
CA ARG A 426 12.50 -3.81 -16.02
C ARG A 426 13.45 -3.45 -17.12
N ASP A 427 13.28 -2.28 -17.75
CA ASP A 427 14.20 -1.71 -18.71
C ASP A 427 14.62 -0.30 -18.28
N VAL A 428 15.87 0.04 -18.58
CA VAL A 428 16.47 1.34 -18.23
C VAL A 428 17.36 1.77 -19.39
N LEU A 429 17.27 3.04 -19.77
CA LEU A 429 18.18 3.64 -20.76
C LEU A 429 18.56 5.05 -20.32
N MET A 430 19.85 5.32 -20.26
CA MET A 430 20.40 6.63 -19.93
C MET A 430 21.16 7.20 -21.14
N TYR A 431 21.14 8.51 -21.28
CA TYR A 431 22.04 9.24 -22.16
C TYR A 431 22.99 10.10 -21.33
N LEU A 432 24.30 9.82 -21.49
CA LEU A 432 25.36 10.58 -20.82
C LEU A 432 26.34 11.12 -21.88
N PRO A 433 26.21 12.40 -22.30
CA PRO A 433 27.11 13.01 -23.26
C PRO A 433 28.48 13.32 -22.65
N GLY A 434 29.47 13.52 -23.52
CA GLY A 434 30.84 13.89 -23.15
C GLY A 434 31.86 13.03 -23.84
N SER A 435 33.09 13.54 -24.02
CA SER A 435 34.15 12.84 -24.75
C SER A 435 34.53 11.49 -24.16
N THR A 436 34.44 11.34 -22.86
CA THR A 436 34.67 10.08 -22.13
C THR A 436 33.67 8.99 -22.52
N TYR A 437 32.40 9.36 -22.75
CA TYR A 437 31.30 8.42 -22.99
C TYR A 437 30.91 8.33 -24.46
N ASN A 438 31.29 9.30 -25.30
CA ASN A 438 30.99 9.28 -26.71
C ASN A 438 31.99 8.38 -27.48
N VAL A 439 32.09 7.13 -27.02
CA VAL A 439 32.97 6.09 -27.59
C VAL A 439 32.24 4.75 -27.62
N ALA A 440 32.64 3.85 -28.50
CA ALA A 440 31.95 2.57 -28.72
C ALA A 440 31.80 1.72 -27.47
N ARG A 441 32.77 1.71 -26.55
CA ARG A 441 32.72 0.93 -25.30
C ARG A 441 31.61 1.42 -24.33
N TYR A 442 31.10 2.64 -24.47
CA TYR A 442 29.98 3.21 -23.75
C TYR A 442 28.77 3.41 -24.67
N ASN A 443 28.71 2.68 -25.77
CA ASN A 443 27.62 2.79 -26.75
C ASN A 443 27.27 4.24 -27.11
N TYR A 444 28.33 5.07 -27.30
CA TYR A 444 28.20 6.49 -27.63
C TYR A 444 27.35 7.32 -26.66
N GLY A 445 27.40 6.94 -25.39
CA GLY A 445 26.66 7.62 -24.30
C GLY A 445 25.28 7.04 -24.00
N TRP A 446 24.78 6.08 -24.77
CA TRP A 446 23.48 5.43 -24.56
C TRP A 446 23.65 4.07 -23.90
N PHE A 447 23.48 4.00 -22.57
CA PHE A 447 23.69 2.76 -21.81
C PHE A 447 22.93 2.78 -20.48
N GLN A 448 22.97 1.69 -19.73
CA GLN A 448 22.41 1.58 -18.39
C GLN A 448 23.42 2.03 -17.33
N PRO A 449 22.99 2.82 -16.31
CA PRO A 449 23.84 3.01 -15.15
C PRO A 449 24.15 1.65 -14.50
N TYR A 450 25.38 1.48 -14.03
CA TYR A 450 25.82 0.21 -13.43
C TYR A 450 25.03 -0.19 -12.16
N PHE A 451 24.42 0.79 -11.50
CA PHE A 451 23.60 0.62 -10.28
C PHE A 451 22.11 0.48 -10.59
N MET A 452 21.70 0.52 -11.85
CA MET A 452 20.32 0.30 -12.31
C MET A 452 20.32 -0.75 -13.43
N PRO A 453 20.53 -2.03 -13.09
CA PRO A 453 20.53 -3.10 -14.06
C PRO A 453 19.13 -3.29 -14.65
N ARG A 454 19.07 -3.79 -15.87
CA ARG A 454 17.84 -4.25 -16.49
C ARG A 454 17.71 -5.77 -16.40
N GLY A 455 16.51 -6.27 -16.42
CA GLY A 455 16.24 -7.69 -16.30
C GLY A 455 14.78 -8.02 -16.22
N GLU A 456 14.49 -9.29 -16.02
CA GLU A 456 13.14 -9.81 -15.85
C GLU A 456 13.09 -10.84 -14.73
N GLN A 457 11.95 -10.89 -14.05
CA GLN A 457 11.65 -11.90 -13.04
C GLN A 457 10.33 -12.58 -13.41
N THR A 458 10.32 -13.91 -13.41
CA THR A 458 9.10 -14.69 -13.64
C THR A 458 8.83 -15.57 -12.42
N THR A 459 7.66 -15.41 -11.81
CA THR A 459 7.19 -16.22 -10.68
C THR A 459 6.03 -17.09 -11.11
N ARG A 460 6.07 -18.38 -10.77
CA ARG A 460 4.99 -19.35 -10.94
C ARG A 460 4.63 -19.89 -9.58
N SER A 461 3.35 -19.87 -9.26
CA SER A 461 2.87 -20.19 -7.93
C SER A 461 1.70 -21.15 -7.95
N ALA A 462 1.65 -22.01 -6.91
CA ALA A 462 0.48 -22.80 -6.59
C ALA A 462 0.22 -22.71 -5.10
N TYR A 463 -1.04 -22.58 -4.68
CA TYR A 463 -1.38 -22.47 -3.28
C TYR A 463 -2.68 -23.17 -2.92
N VAL A 464 -2.77 -23.55 -1.65
CA VAL A 464 -3.95 -24.15 -1.04
C VAL A 464 -4.13 -23.61 0.38
N GLN A 465 -5.36 -23.34 0.75
CA GLN A 465 -5.77 -22.94 2.09
C GLN A 465 -7.11 -23.59 2.39
N ASP A 466 -7.28 -24.13 3.59
CA ASP A 466 -8.57 -24.67 4.04
C ASP A 466 -8.96 -24.01 5.37
N ALA A 467 -10.01 -23.20 5.36
CA ALA A 467 -10.58 -22.65 6.59
C ALA A 467 -11.56 -23.70 7.16
N ILE A 468 -11.09 -24.43 8.17
CA ILE A 468 -11.81 -25.52 8.82
C ILE A 468 -12.48 -24.99 10.08
N THR A 469 -13.79 -24.93 10.11
CA THR A 469 -14.56 -24.46 11.26
C THR A 469 -15.21 -25.62 12.01
N LEU A 470 -14.99 -25.67 13.31
CA LEU A 470 -15.64 -26.57 14.27
C LEU A 470 -16.23 -25.74 15.41
N GLY A 471 -17.54 -25.50 15.37
CA GLY A 471 -18.21 -24.64 16.35
C GLY A 471 -17.58 -23.24 16.37
N ASP A 472 -16.99 -22.87 17.48
CA ASP A 472 -16.39 -21.55 17.70
C ASP A 472 -14.90 -21.44 17.33
N VAL A 473 -14.32 -22.50 16.79
CA VAL A 473 -12.89 -22.53 16.43
C VAL A 473 -12.75 -22.70 14.93
N THR A 474 -11.99 -21.80 14.30
CA THR A 474 -11.55 -21.90 12.91
C THR A 474 -10.05 -22.11 12.85
N ILE A 475 -9.61 -23.17 12.20
CA ILE A 475 -8.20 -23.49 11.96
C ILE A 475 -7.96 -23.41 10.46
N THR A 476 -7.00 -22.59 10.04
CA THR A 476 -6.71 -22.34 8.62
C THR A 476 -5.28 -22.74 8.29
N PRO A 477 -4.99 -24.02 8.03
CA PRO A 477 -3.73 -24.43 7.44
C PRO A 477 -3.67 -23.94 5.98
N SER A 478 -2.49 -23.46 5.58
CA SER A 478 -2.25 -23.09 4.19
C SER A 478 -0.81 -23.37 3.77
N MET A 479 -0.64 -23.60 2.47
CA MET A 479 0.64 -23.89 1.86
C MET A 479 0.72 -23.22 0.50
N ARG A 480 1.85 -22.58 0.22
CA ARG A 480 2.16 -22.02 -1.08
C ARG A 480 3.51 -22.51 -1.57
N PHE A 481 3.60 -22.78 -2.86
CA PHE A 481 4.83 -23.05 -3.58
C PHE A 481 5.08 -21.95 -4.60
N ASP A 482 6.28 -21.40 -4.62
CA ASP A 482 6.73 -20.45 -5.61
C ASP A 482 7.99 -20.96 -6.30
N ALA A 483 8.05 -20.78 -7.63
CA ALA A 483 9.25 -20.97 -8.45
C ALA A 483 9.54 -19.64 -9.16
N VAL A 484 10.70 -19.08 -8.87
CA VAL A 484 11.13 -17.75 -9.33
C VAL A 484 12.36 -17.91 -10.24
N ARG A 485 12.30 -17.26 -11.39
CA ARG A 485 13.44 -17.15 -12.30
C ARG A 485 13.78 -15.69 -12.54
N ASN A 486 14.99 -15.31 -12.19
CA ASN A 486 15.58 -14.01 -12.51
C ASN A 486 16.46 -14.13 -13.74
N GLN A 487 16.41 -13.15 -14.63
CA GLN A 487 17.25 -13.04 -15.81
C GLN A 487 17.72 -11.61 -15.96
N GLY A 488 19.03 -11.37 -15.75
CA GLY A 488 19.64 -10.10 -16.08
C GLY A 488 19.80 -9.91 -17.59
N LYS A 489 19.89 -8.66 -18.03
CA LYS A 489 20.17 -8.29 -19.42
C LYS A 489 21.49 -7.54 -19.49
N GLU A 490 22.36 -7.92 -20.40
CA GLU A 490 23.65 -7.25 -20.61
C GLU A 490 23.47 -5.75 -20.82
N ASN A 491 24.42 -4.97 -20.30
CA ASN A 491 24.47 -3.54 -20.49
C ASN A 491 24.81 -3.19 -21.95
N LEU A 492 24.27 -2.09 -22.46
CA LEU A 492 24.65 -1.62 -23.81
C LEU A 492 26.08 -1.12 -23.87
N ALA A 493 26.66 -0.67 -22.73
CA ALA A 493 28.09 -0.35 -22.64
C ALA A 493 28.87 -1.62 -22.32
N SER A 494 29.73 -2.05 -23.25
CA SER A 494 30.51 -3.29 -23.13
C SER A 494 31.45 -3.31 -21.91
N VAL A 495 31.83 -2.16 -21.38
CA VAL A 495 32.65 -2.08 -20.15
C VAL A 495 31.98 -2.72 -18.94
N TYR A 496 30.64 -2.83 -18.95
CA TYR A 496 29.84 -3.46 -17.87
C TYR A 496 29.48 -4.92 -18.18
N ASN A 497 30.07 -5.53 -19.22
CA ASN A 497 29.81 -6.92 -19.61
C ASN A 497 31.11 -7.76 -19.54
N ASN A 498 32.04 -7.43 -18.64
CA ASN A 498 33.32 -8.08 -18.51
C ASN A 498 33.28 -9.31 -17.58
N ALA A 499 33.15 -10.49 -18.14
CA ALA A 499 33.09 -11.74 -17.37
C ALA A 499 34.34 -11.97 -16.46
N ALA A 500 35.52 -11.44 -16.82
CA ALA A 500 36.72 -11.54 -15.98
C ALA A 500 36.61 -10.72 -14.66
N LEU A 501 35.73 -9.76 -14.61
CA LEU A 501 35.39 -8.98 -13.41
C LEU A 501 34.15 -9.53 -12.67
N GLY A 502 33.59 -10.66 -13.13
CA GLY A 502 32.41 -11.27 -12.54
C GLY A 502 31.09 -10.64 -12.98
N HIS A 503 31.07 -9.89 -14.10
CA HIS A 503 29.83 -9.35 -14.66
C HIS A 503 29.07 -10.49 -15.35
N ASP A 504 28.09 -11.05 -14.67
CA ASP A 504 27.32 -12.20 -15.15
C ASP A 504 25.81 -11.96 -14.98
N TYR A 505 25.13 -11.84 -16.11
CA TYR A 505 23.69 -11.58 -16.21
C TYR A 505 22.87 -12.84 -16.50
N SER A 506 23.46 -14.03 -16.44
CA SER A 506 22.75 -15.28 -16.70
C SER A 506 21.68 -15.55 -15.66
N ALA A 507 20.70 -16.37 -16.05
CA ALA A 507 19.55 -16.67 -15.21
C ALA A 507 19.91 -17.34 -13.88
N GLN A 508 19.13 -17.05 -12.85
CA GLN A 508 19.11 -17.72 -11.56
C GLN A 508 17.71 -18.22 -11.27
N GLU A 509 17.60 -19.41 -10.69
CA GLU A 509 16.33 -20.04 -10.37
C GLU A 509 16.26 -20.36 -8.87
N TYR A 510 15.14 -20.04 -8.27
CA TYR A 510 14.83 -20.26 -6.86
C TYR A 510 13.48 -20.93 -6.73
N SER A 511 13.30 -21.78 -5.72
CA SER A 511 11.99 -22.33 -5.43
C SER A 511 11.84 -22.67 -3.95
N GLY A 512 10.64 -22.63 -3.44
CA GLY A 512 10.40 -22.93 -2.03
C GLY A 512 8.93 -23.01 -1.65
N TRP A 513 8.72 -23.59 -0.45
CA TRP A 513 7.43 -23.76 0.18
C TRP A 513 7.24 -22.75 1.31
N SER A 514 6.03 -22.22 1.40
CA SER A 514 5.62 -21.23 2.40
C SER A 514 4.43 -21.75 3.21
N PRO A 515 4.67 -22.57 4.26
CA PRO A 515 3.60 -23.03 5.16
C PRO A 515 3.13 -21.92 6.08
N ARG A 516 1.81 -21.89 6.34
CA ARG A 516 1.16 -20.99 7.28
C ARG A 516 0.07 -21.73 8.05
N LEU A 517 -0.20 -21.26 9.26
CA LEU A 517 -1.28 -21.76 10.10
C LEU A 517 -1.88 -20.60 10.87
N SER A 518 -3.19 -20.42 10.72
CA SER A 518 -3.98 -19.48 11.52
C SER A 518 -4.97 -20.26 12.38
N VAL A 519 -5.14 -19.81 13.62
CA VAL A 519 -6.17 -20.32 14.53
C VAL A 519 -6.94 -19.12 15.05
N PHE A 520 -8.25 -19.16 14.90
CA PHE A 520 -9.16 -18.19 15.48
C PHE A 520 -10.15 -18.91 16.39
N TRP A 521 -10.30 -18.40 17.61
CA TRP A 521 -11.25 -18.93 18.58
C TRP A 521 -12.22 -17.83 19.02
N ARG A 522 -13.48 -17.95 18.65
CA ARG A 522 -14.56 -17.13 19.14
C ARG A 522 -14.95 -17.64 20.54
N VAL A 523 -14.38 -17.03 21.58
CA VAL A 523 -14.62 -17.41 22.97
C VAL A 523 -16.09 -17.20 23.35
N ASN A 524 -16.67 -16.11 22.84
CA ASN A 524 -18.08 -15.77 22.87
C ASN A 524 -18.39 -14.70 21.81
N ASP A 525 -19.60 -14.20 21.76
CA ASP A 525 -20.03 -13.20 20.76
C ASP A 525 -19.23 -11.88 20.79
N ASN A 526 -18.55 -11.60 21.91
CA ASN A 526 -17.83 -10.35 22.09
C ASN A 526 -16.30 -10.53 22.08
N VAL A 527 -15.79 -11.75 22.18
CA VAL A 527 -14.36 -12.02 22.39
C VAL A 527 -13.87 -13.06 21.43
N GLY A 528 -12.93 -12.70 20.56
CA GLY A 528 -12.15 -13.59 19.73
C GLY A 528 -10.66 -13.53 20.07
N LEU A 529 -10.00 -14.66 20.03
CA LEU A 529 -8.57 -14.81 20.19
C LEU A 529 -7.99 -15.40 18.93
N PHE A 530 -6.81 -14.97 18.55
CA PHE A 530 -6.13 -15.51 17.38
C PHE A 530 -4.65 -15.77 17.63
N ALA A 531 -4.13 -16.73 16.87
CA ALA A 531 -2.71 -17.03 16.79
C ALA A 531 -2.36 -17.45 15.36
N ASP A 532 -1.34 -16.82 14.78
CA ASP A 532 -0.86 -17.11 13.44
C ASP A 532 0.61 -17.46 13.45
N TYR A 533 0.98 -18.40 12.61
CA TYR A 533 2.36 -18.76 12.28
C TYR A 533 2.54 -18.72 10.77
N ALA A 534 3.65 -18.13 10.32
CA ALA A 534 4.04 -18.17 8.92
C ALA A 534 5.54 -18.42 8.79
N LYS A 535 5.88 -19.23 7.78
CA LYS A 535 7.24 -19.33 7.25
C LYS A 535 7.17 -19.08 5.77
N THR A 536 7.85 -18.07 5.28
CA THR A 536 7.91 -17.73 3.86
C THR A 536 9.30 -17.26 3.47
N TRP A 537 9.51 -16.98 2.19
CA TRP A 537 10.78 -16.61 1.63
C TRP A 537 10.60 -15.66 0.44
N ARG A 538 11.66 -14.96 0.06
CA ARG A 538 11.75 -14.21 -1.19
C ARG A 538 13.04 -14.49 -1.95
N ALA A 539 12.97 -14.49 -3.26
CA ALA A 539 14.15 -14.49 -4.12
C ALA A 539 14.78 -13.09 -4.12
N PRO A 540 16.10 -12.97 -4.39
CA PRO A 540 16.68 -11.67 -4.69
C PRO A 540 15.94 -10.97 -5.84
N VAL A 541 15.83 -9.64 -5.77
CA VAL A 541 15.28 -8.82 -6.88
C VAL A 541 16.38 -8.52 -7.91
N ILE A 542 16.00 -7.97 -9.06
CA ILE A 542 16.94 -7.69 -10.17
C ILE A 542 18.08 -6.77 -9.72
N ASP A 543 17.81 -5.76 -8.89
CA ASP A 543 18.84 -4.87 -8.36
C ASP A 543 19.84 -5.60 -7.48
N GLU A 544 19.36 -6.37 -6.53
CA GLU A 544 20.20 -7.11 -5.60
C GLU A 544 21.13 -8.08 -6.32
N GLN A 545 20.64 -8.69 -7.39
CA GLN A 545 21.36 -9.74 -8.09
C GLN A 545 22.32 -9.23 -9.16
N TYR A 546 21.96 -8.17 -9.88
CA TYR A 546 22.69 -7.75 -11.08
C TYR A 546 23.30 -6.35 -11.00
N GLU A 547 23.13 -5.60 -9.91
CA GLU A 547 23.83 -4.34 -9.70
C GLU A 547 25.35 -4.55 -9.62
N LEU A 548 26.10 -3.69 -10.33
CA LEU A 548 27.55 -3.66 -10.27
C LEU A 548 28.03 -2.54 -9.35
N GLN A 549 29.25 -2.65 -8.86
CA GLN A 549 29.92 -1.55 -8.15
C GLN A 549 30.36 -0.42 -9.09
N ASN A 550 31.02 -0.83 -10.19
CA ASN A 550 31.48 0.03 -11.28
C ASN A 550 31.97 -0.86 -12.42
N SER A 551 32.64 -0.28 -13.43
CA SER A 551 33.19 -1.00 -14.59
C SER A 551 34.53 -1.68 -14.36
N THR A 552 35.21 -1.49 -13.23
CA THR A 552 36.61 -1.88 -13.02
C THR A 552 36.89 -2.75 -11.81
N THR A 553 36.00 -2.86 -10.87
CA THR A 553 36.15 -3.69 -9.64
C THR A 553 35.82 -5.16 -9.90
N ILE A 554 36.49 -6.05 -9.19
CA ILE A 554 36.35 -7.50 -9.29
C ILE A 554 35.09 -8.03 -8.59
N GLY A 555 34.29 -7.18 -7.96
CA GLY A 555 33.11 -7.60 -7.19
C GLY A 555 32.02 -8.28 -8.01
N GLY A 556 31.85 -7.88 -9.26
CA GLY A 556 30.86 -8.46 -10.18
C GLY A 556 29.39 -8.31 -9.73
N THR A 557 28.54 -9.15 -10.28
CA THR A 557 27.13 -9.29 -9.90
C THR A 557 26.98 -10.19 -8.67
N SER A 558 25.93 -10.01 -7.88
CA SER A 558 25.70 -10.74 -6.61
C SER A 558 25.02 -12.09 -6.84
N ARG A 559 25.65 -12.96 -7.63
CA ARG A 559 25.08 -14.27 -8.02
C ARG A 559 24.98 -15.30 -6.91
N GLY A 560 25.76 -15.16 -5.84
CA GLY A 560 25.78 -16.10 -4.70
C GLY A 560 24.78 -15.78 -3.62
N LEU A 561 23.74 -14.97 -3.91
CA LEU A 561 22.72 -14.67 -2.94
C LEU A 561 21.79 -15.86 -2.70
N ASP A 562 21.64 -16.21 -1.42
CA ASP A 562 20.58 -17.09 -0.95
C ASP A 562 19.24 -16.33 -0.83
N PRO A 563 18.11 -17.02 -1.01
CA PRO A 563 16.81 -16.44 -0.73
C PRO A 563 16.68 -16.02 0.74
N GLU A 564 16.14 -14.85 0.96
CA GLU A 564 15.80 -14.36 2.28
C GLU A 564 14.58 -15.11 2.84
N ARG A 565 14.56 -15.39 4.15
CA ARG A 565 13.52 -16.19 4.80
C ARG A 565 12.99 -15.49 6.02
N ILE A 566 11.67 -15.55 6.24
CA ILE A 566 11.04 -15.05 7.45
C ILE A 566 10.26 -16.17 8.16
N ARG A 567 10.34 -16.17 9.50
CA ARG A 567 9.44 -16.88 10.38
C ARG A 567 8.73 -15.88 11.26
N GLY A 568 7.41 -15.86 11.17
CA GLY A 568 6.57 -14.93 11.91
C GLY A 568 5.59 -15.67 12.83
N VAL A 569 5.44 -15.14 14.03
CA VAL A 569 4.35 -15.49 14.94
C VAL A 569 3.64 -14.21 15.32
N ARG A 570 2.32 -14.22 15.29
CA ARG A 570 1.51 -13.17 15.92
C ARG A 570 0.37 -13.79 16.73
N VAL A 571 0.02 -13.11 17.80
CA VAL A 571 -1.10 -13.48 18.67
C VAL A 571 -1.87 -12.23 19.05
N GLY A 572 -3.15 -12.37 19.33
CA GLY A 572 -3.92 -11.21 19.78
C GLY A 572 -5.38 -11.51 20.05
N SER A 573 -6.13 -10.46 20.18
CA SER A 573 -7.56 -10.50 20.47
C SER A 573 -8.34 -9.50 19.65
N VAL A 574 -9.59 -9.84 19.38
CA VAL A 574 -10.63 -8.97 18.81
C VAL A 574 -11.77 -8.95 19.81
N LEU A 575 -12.08 -7.76 20.31
CA LEU A 575 -13.23 -7.52 21.20
C LEU A 575 -14.24 -6.67 20.43
N SER A 576 -15.51 -7.05 20.47
CA SER A 576 -16.59 -6.32 19.81
C SER A 576 -17.81 -6.25 20.71
N PHE A 577 -18.30 -5.04 20.94
CA PHE A 577 -19.43 -4.77 21.81
C PHE A 577 -20.43 -3.85 21.10
N GLY A 578 -21.71 -4.14 21.23
CA GLY A 578 -22.78 -3.25 20.84
C GLY A 578 -23.57 -2.80 22.06
N ASP A 579 -24.24 -1.65 21.95
CA ASP A 579 -25.09 -1.09 23.00
C ASP A 579 -24.38 -0.93 24.37
N LEU A 580 -23.07 -0.59 24.33
CA LEU A 580 -22.23 -0.54 25.54
C LEU A 580 -22.39 0.78 26.30
N ILE A 581 -22.39 1.91 25.60
CA ILE A 581 -22.44 3.27 26.15
C ILE A 581 -23.75 3.93 25.75
N ALA A 582 -24.21 3.72 24.53
CA ALA A 582 -25.43 4.30 23.97
C ALA A 582 -26.15 3.25 23.12
N ALA A 583 -27.47 3.38 22.95
CA ALA A 583 -28.23 2.51 22.07
C ALA A 583 -27.70 2.60 20.62
N ASN A 584 -27.54 1.46 19.99
CA ASN A 584 -26.96 1.29 18.65
C ASN A 584 -25.52 1.82 18.52
N ASP A 585 -24.73 1.77 19.58
CA ASP A 585 -23.29 2.00 19.46
C ASP A 585 -22.53 0.70 19.13
N ALA A 586 -21.32 0.86 18.63
CA ALA A 586 -20.39 -0.22 18.37
C ALA A 586 -18.99 0.17 18.86
N LEU A 587 -18.39 -0.71 19.67
CA LEU A 587 -17.00 -0.61 20.09
C LEU A 587 -16.25 -1.85 19.63
N GLN A 588 -15.18 -1.68 18.88
CA GLN A 588 -14.25 -2.75 18.55
C GLN A 588 -12.87 -2.41 19.10
N VAL A 589 -12.23 -3.40 19.75
CA VAL A 589 -10.84 -3.29 20.23
C VAL A 589 -10.04 -4.46 19.67
N ARG A 590 -8.89 -4.18 19.09
CA ARG A 590 -7.95 -5.18 18.59
C ARG A 590 -6.59 -5.00 19.24
N THR A 591 -5.99 -6.11 19.62
CA THR A 591 -4.60 -6.13 20.08
C THR A 591 -3.82 -7.16 19.27
N THR A 592 -2.59 -6.83 18.91
CA THR A 592 -1.69 -7.73 18.19
C THR A 592 -0.30 -7.63 18.79
N LEU A 593 0.29 -8.78 19.11
CA LEU A 593 1.69 -8.91 19.46
C LEU A 593 2.35 -9.76 18.38
N PHE A 594 3.51 -9.36 17.90
CA PHE A 594 4.22 -10.11 16.86
C PHE A 594 5.70 -10.27 17.16
N HIS A 595 6.26 -11.33 16.60
CA HIS A 595 7.70 -11.65 16.62
C HIS A 595 8.07 -12.25 15.27
N HIS A 596 8.96 -11.57 14.54
CA HIS A 596 9.49 -11.99 13.25
C HIS A 596 10.98 -12.24 13.35
N LYS A 597 11.45 -13.32 12.79
CA LYS A 597 12.87 -13.63 12.59
C LYS A 597 13.12 -13.75 11.10
N ILE A 598 13.95 -12.87 10.57
CA ILE A 598 14.43 -12.90 9.19
C ILE A 598 15.82 -13.53 9.21
N GLU A 599 16.10 -14.43 8.30
CA GLU A 599 17.36 -15.16 8.11
C GLU A 599 17.84 -14.91 6.68
N ASP A 600 19.15 -14.91 6.47
CA ASP A 600 19.78 -14.66 5.17
C ASP A 600 19.41 -13.28 4.57
N GLU A 601 19.25 -12.25 5.43
CA GLU A 601 18.89 -10.88 5.02
C GLU A 601 19.79 -10.40 3.89
N ILE A 602 19.20 -9.96 2.78
CA ILE A 602 19.94 -9.44 1.63
C ILE A 602 20.21 -7.95 1.86
N PHE A 603 21.48 -7.61 2.01
CA PHE A 603 21.90 -6.28 2.40
C PHE A 603 22.98 -5.71 1.50
N LYS A 604 22.88 -4.39 1.20
CA LYS A 604 23.90 -3.66 0.43
C LYS A 604 25.03 -3.20 1.35
N LEU A 605 26.15 -3.92 1.30
CA LEU A 605 27.27 -3.72 2.21
C LEU A 605 28.23 -2.59 1.83
N ARG A 606 28.13 -2.06 0.62
CA ARG A 606 29.07 -1.03 0.18
C ARG A 606 28.77 0.31 0.83
N SER A 607 29.75 0.86 1.54
CA SER A 607 29.66 2.18 2.15
C SER A 607 30.13 3.27 1.18
N ILE A 608 29.38 4.38 1.12
CA ILE A 608 29.76 5.60 0.37
C ILE A 608 31.13 6.12 0.84
N ALA A 609 31.46 5.95 2.11
CA ALA A 609 32.75 6.36 2.66
C ALA A 609 33.92 5.55 2.08
N CYS A 610 33.74 4.25 1.81
CA CYS A 610 34.76 3.43 1.14
C CYS A 610 34.94 3.85 -0.31
N GLU A 611 33.88 4.22 -0.99
CA GLU A 611 33.95 4.78 -2.35
C GLU A 611 34.75 6.07 -2.41
N ARG A 612 34.50 7.00 -1.48
CA ARG A 612 35.22 8.25 -1.36
C ARG A 612 36.72 8.01 -1.13
N GLN A 613 37.07 7.14 -0.18
CA GLN A 613 38.49 6.80 0.06
C GLN A 613 39.19 6.25 -1.19
N ALA A 614 38.50 5.45 -1.99
CA ALA A 614 39.06 4.89 -3.22
C ALA A 614 39.21 5.94 -4.34
N ILE A 615 38.30 6.93 -4.42
CA ILE A 615 38.27 7.97 -5.46
C ILE A 615 39.27 9.09 -5.16
N GLU A 616 39.40 9.50 -3.89
CA GLU A 616 40.26 10.60 -3.47
C GLU A 616 41.75 10.25 -3.41
N GLY A 617 42.10 8.99 -3.72
CA GLY A 617 43.51 8.54 -3.76
C GLY A 617 44.16 8.47 -2.40
N GLY A 618 43.37 8.49 -1.32
CA GLY A 618 43.83 8.35 0.05
C GLY A 618 44.18 6.93 0.45
N SER A 619 44.70 6.75 1.62
CA SER A 619 44.98 5.41 2.21
C SER A 619 43.64 4.72 2.51
N ILE A 620 43.33 3.68 1.72
CA ILE A 620 42.13 2.85 1.94
C ILE A 620 42.31 2.09 3.26
N SER A 621 41.36 2.24 4.19
CA SER A 621 41.37 1.46 5.42
C SER A 621 41.32 -0.05 5.15
N ALA A 622 41.88 -0.88 6.05
CA ALA A 622 41.85 -2.34 5.89
C ALA A 622 40.41 -2.88 5.78
N LYS A 623 39.47 -2.24 6.46
CA LYS A 623 38.04 -2.56 6.40
C LYS A 623 37.47 -2.31 5.01
N CYS A 624 37.70 -1.15 4.42
CA CYS A 624 37.28 -0.85 3.06
C CYS A 624 37.95 -1.74 2.02
N ALA A 625 39.25 -2.01 2.18
CA ALA A 625 39.98 -2.91 1.29
C ALA A 625 39.39 -4.33 1.24
N ALA A 626 38.83 -4.81 2.35
CA ALA A 626 38.17 -6.11 2.41
C ALA A 626 36.79 -6.14 1.70
N LEU A 627 36.10 -4.98 1.60
CA LEU A 627 34.77 -4.91 0.96
C LEU A 627 34.83 -4.65 -0.55
N LEU A 628 35.82 -3.90 -1.03
CA LEU A 628 35.91 -3.52 -2.43
C LEU A 628 35.89 -4.69 -3.44
N PRO A 629 36.51 -5.86 -3.16
CA PRO A 629 36.47 -7.00 -4.07
C PRO A 629 35.19 -7.84 -4.02
N LEU A 630 34.23 -7.47 -3.18
CA LEU A 630 32.99 -8.23 -2.99
C LEU A 630 31.84 -7.63 -3.82
N PRO A 631 30.82 -8.43 -4.18
CA PRO A 631 29.59 -7.91 -4.78
C PRO A 631 28.92 -6.88 -3.87
N ASN A 632 28.06 -6.03 -4.45
CA ASN A 632 27.32 -5.00 -3.71
C ASN A 632 26.40 -5.58 -2.64
N TYR A 633 25.73 -6.69 -2.94
CA TYR A 633 24.77 -7.32 -2.05
C TYR A 633 25.29 -8.64 -1.52
N ARG A 634 24.96 -8.93 -0.27
CA ARG A 634 25.33 -10.17 0.42
C ARG A 634 24.26 -10.53 1.42
N ASN A 635 24.15 -11.81 1.75
CA ASN A 635 23.35 -12.27 2.87
C ASN A 635 24.06 -11.98 4.19
N LEU A 636 23.33 -11.48 5.15
CA LEU A 636 23.71 -11.31 6.55
C LEU A 636 23.03 -12.38 7.42
N ASP A 637 23.45 -12.50 8.68
CA ASP A 637 22.87 -13.49 9.60
C ASP A 637 21.37 -13.28 9.82
N GLY A 638 20.87 -12.04 9.67
CA GLY A 638 19.47 -11.71 9.71
C GLY A 638 19.08 -10.70 10.76
N VAL A 639 17.77 -10.46 10.87
CA VAL A 639 17.19 -9.46 11.78
C VAL A 639 16.02 -10.07 12.55
N THR A 640 15.86 -9.65 13.83
CA THR A 640 14.68 -9.97 14.63
C THR A 640 13.86 -8.72 14.87
N LEU A 641 12.59 -8.76 14.49
CA LEU A 641 11.60 -7.71 14.73
C LEU A 641 10.55 -8.21 15.72
N LYS A 642 10.14 -7.36 16.64
CA LYS A 642 9.04 -7.62 17.56
C LYS A 642 8.26 -6.36 17.83
N GLY A 643 6.98 -6.49 18.05
CA GLY A 643 6.15 -5.30 18.27
C GLY A 643 4.79 -5.60 18.84
N ALA A 644 4.08 -4.51 19.10
CA ALA A 644 2.74 -4.51 19.61
C ALA A 644 1.89 -3.46 18.89
N GLU A 645 0.67 -3.81 18.59
CA GLU A 645 -0.37 -2.91 18.12
C GLU A 645 -1.59 -2.96 19.04
N PHE A 646 -2.19 -1.81 19.21
CA PHE A 646 -3.49 -1.64 19.85
C PHE A 646 -4.35 -0.75 18.95
N GLU A 647 -5.60 -1.13 18.72
CA GLU A 647 -6.57 -0.39 17.94
C GLU A 647 -7.92 -0.42 18.66
N ALA A 648 -8.56 0.73 18.80
CA ALA A 648 -9.91 0.85 19.33
C ALA A 648 -10.72 1.75 18.41
N TYR A 649 -11.93 1.33 18.08
CA TYR A 649 -12.87 2.05 17.23
C TYR A 649 -14.22 2.11 17.93
N TYR A 650 -14.77 3.31 18.04
CA TYR A 650 -16.09 3.55 18.60
C TYR A 650 -16.94 4.31 17.60
N ASP A 651 -18.15 3.86 17.39
CA ASP A 651 -19.15 4.55 16.58
C ASP A 651 -20.54 4.51 17.25
N SER A 652 -21.23 5.63 17.18
CA SER A 652 -22.60 5.77 17.64
C SER A 652 -23.38 6.73 16.74
N SER A 653 -24.65 6.94 17.03
CA SER A 653 -25.47 7.90 16.28
C SER A 653 -24.96 9.35 16.38
N ARG A 654 -24.18 9.71 17.39
CA ARG A 654 -23.75 11.08 17.69
C ARG A 654 -22.24 11.26 17.77
N ILE A 655 -21.51 10.27 18.21
CA ILE A 655 -20.07 10.36 18.49
C ILE A 655 -19.36 9.21 17.79
N PHE A 656 -18.21 9.48 17.26
CA PHE A 656 -17.31 8.47 16.71
C PHE A 656 -15.86 8.76 17.08
N GLY A 657 -15.02 7.74 17.11
CA GLY A 657 -13.61 7.93 17.39
C GLY A 657 -12.78 6.69 17.16
N SER A 658 -11.47 6.88 17.12
CA SER A 658 -10.50 5.81 17.09
C SER A 658 -9.27 6.17 17.89
N LEU A 659 -8.62 5.16 18.44
CA LEU A 659 -7.33 5.26 19.11
C LEU A 659 -6.46 4.10 18.67
N SER A 660 -5.28 4.39 18.17
CA SER A 660 -4.32 3.35 17.84
C SER A 660 -2.95 3.65 18.42
N TYR A 661 -2.23 2.58 18.72
CA TYR A 661 -0.83 2.62 19.16
C TYR A 661 -0.05 1.55 18.42
N SER A 662 1.15 1.88 17.98
CA SER A 662 2.09 0.93 17.42
C SER A 662 3.49 1.13 18.00
N TRP A 663 4.15 0.01 18.26
CA TRP A 663 5.52 -0.05 18.72
C TRP A 663 6.26 -1.22 18.09
N VAL A 664 7.46 -0.97 17.56
CA VAL A 664 8.34 -1.96 16.95
C VAL A 664 9.74 -1.83 17.53
N SER A 665 10.43 -2.94 17.64
CA SER A 665 11.84 -3.01 17.99
C SER A 665 12.52 -4.05 17.09
N GLY A 666 13.64 -3.69 16.50
CA GLY A 666 14.38 -4.54 15.58
C GLY A 666 15.88 -4.50 15.83
N LYS A 667 16.52 -5.67 15.77
CA LYS A 667 17.98 -5.80 15.86
C LYS A 667 18.49 -6.86 14.89
N HIS A 668 19.62 -6.56 14.27
CA HIS A 668 20.40 -7.58 13.58
C HIS A 668 20.90 -8.65 14.56
N GLN A 669 21.01 -9.87 14.09
CA GLN A 669 21.44 -11.03 14.86
C GLN A 669 22.90 -11.38 14.55
N GLY A 670 23.59 -11.96 15.54
CA GLY A 670 24.94 -12.50 15.40
C GLY A 670 26.04 -11.44 15.24
N ALA A 671 27.27 -11.92 15.14
CA ALA A 671 28.34 -11.08 14.68
C ALA A 671 27.99 -10.73 13.23
N TYR A 672 27.63 -9.51 13.01
CA TYR A 672 27.57 -8.95 11.70
C TYR A 672 28.83 -9.44 10.96
N SER A 673 28.67 -10.22 9.90
CA SER A 673 29.82 -10.53 9.05
C SER A 673 30.45 -9.24 8.47
N ASN A 674 29.97 -8.15 8.97
CA ASN A 674 30.43 -6.80 8.81
C ASN A 674 31.65 -6.56 9.70
N PRO A 675 32.78 -6.18 9.13
CA PRO A 675 33.99 -5.89 9.89
C PRO A 675 33.83 -4.73 10.89
N TRP A 676 32.69 -4.08 10.99
CA TRP A 676 32.50 -2.89 11.80
C TRP A 676 31.76 -3.04 13.10
N GLY A 677 31.22 -4.20 13.42
CA GLY A 677 30.65 -4.25 14.74
C GLY A 677 29.69 -5.33 15.13
N PRO A 678 29.36 -5.33 16.40
CA PRO A 678 28.39 -6.24 16.99
C PRO A 678 26.96 -5.91 16.54
N ASP A 679 25.99 -6.64 17.08
CA ASP A 679 24.56 -6.42 16.86
C ASP A 679 24.19 -4.93 16.88
N VAL A 680 23.55 -4.48 15.82
CA VAL A 680 23.06 -3.11 15.68
C VAL A 680 21.55 -3.08 15.51
N TRP A 681 20.95 -1.93 15.79
CA TRP A 681 19.54 -1.70 15.53
C TRP A 681 19.25 -1.81 14.03
N ALA A 682 18.13 -2.43 13.69
CA ALA A 682 17.68 -2.47 12.30
C ALA A 682 17.31 -1.04 11.84
N ARG A 683 17.65 -0.73 10.59
CA ARG A 683 17.57 0.63 10.02
C ARG A 683 16.15 1.18 9.98
N ASP A 684 15.20 0.40 9.52
CA ASP A 684 13.87 0.88 9.13
C ASP A 684 12.81 0.71 10.23
N VAL A 685 13.25 0.65 11.49
CA VAL A 685 12.36 0.48 12.64
C VAL A 685 11.74 1.81 13.04
N PRO A 686 10.41 1.98 12.91
CA PRO A 686 9.74 3.21 13.24
C PRO A 686 9.72 3.49 14.76
N ALA A 687 9.66 4.76 15.11
CA ALA A 687 9.42 5.18 16.48
C ALA A 687 7.98 4.84 16.93
N PRO A 688 7.73 4.66 18.23
CA PRO A 688 6.39 4.47 18.76
C PRO A 688 5.45 5.61 18.37
N LYS A 689 4.26 5.25 17.89
CA LYS A 689 3.26 6.18 17.36
C LYS A 689 1.89 5.94 17.98
N TRP A 690 1.22 7.04 18.36
CA TRP A 690 -0.21 7.08 18.68
C TRP A 690 -0.95 7.88 17.62
N VAL A 691 -2.13 7.41 17.22
CA VAL A 691 -3.08 8.18 16.42
C VAL A 691 -4.42 8.14 17.14
N ALA A 692 -4.97 9.31 17.43
CA ALA A 692 -6.26 9.47 18.09
C ALA A 692 -7.20 10.31 17.20
N MET A 693 -8.45 9.91 17.09
CA MET A 693 -9.48 10.67 16.39
C MET A 693 -10.75 10.69 17.24
N VAL A 694 -11.44 11.83 17.25
CA VAL A 694 -12.77 11.98 17.84
C VAL A 694 -13.59 12.94 17.00
N GLY A 695 -14.86 12.61 16.79
CA GLY A 695 -15.78 13.45 16.05
C GLY A 695 -17.23 13.36 16.56
N VAL A 696 -18.00 14.33 16.13
CA VAL A 696 -19.43 14.46 16.44
C VAL A 696 -20.22 14.48 15.15
N LYS A 697 -21.30 13.72 15.11
CA LYS A 697 -22.31 13.70 14.05
C LYS A 697 -23.47 14.61 14.49
N ILE A 698 -23.88 15.53 13.62
CA ILE A 698 -25.00 16.45 13.80
C ILE A 698 -26.01 16.20 12.67
N PRO A 699 -26.83 15.14 12.80
CA PRO A 699 -27.74 14.72 11.72
C PRO A 699 -28.73 15.80 11.31
N GLU A 700 -29.14 16.68 12.25
CA GLU A 700 -30.10 17.74 12.03
C GLU A 700 -29.70 18.73 10.93
N ILE A 701 -28.41 18.89 10.74
CA ILE A 701 -27.83 19.75 9.68
C ILE A 701 -26.94 18.96 8.72
N ALA A 702 -27.06 17.62 8.74
CA ALA A 702 -26.28 16.70 7.89
C ALA A 702 -24.76 16.98 7.92
N THR A 703 -24.22 17.21 9.11
CA THR A 703 -22.83 17.62 9.33
C THR A 703 -22.12 16.69 10.28
N GLN A 704 -20.84 16.44 10.03
CA GLN A 704 -19.93 15.86 11.02
C GLN A 704 -18.67 16.73 11.15
N VAL A 705 -18.15 16.82 12.35
CA VAL A 705 -16.92 17.55 12.68
C VAL A 705 -16.04 16.72 13.58
N GLY A 706 -14.75 16.85 13.47
CA GLY A 706 -13.86 16.09 14.32
C GLY A 706 -12.42 16.61 14.31
N TRP A 707 -11.65 15.98 15.19
CA TRP A 707 -10.24 16.20 15.40
C TRP A 707 -9.49 14.87 15.28
N GLN A 708 -8.28 14.92 14.76
CA GLN A 708 -7.31 13.81 14.73
C GLN A 708 -5.95 14.34 15.19
N GLY A 709 -5.26 13.58 16.02
CA GLY A 709 -3.89 13.85 16.46
C GLY A 709 -2.98 12.65 16.20
N GLU A 710 -1.79 12.92 15.68
CA GLU A 710 -0.70 11.96 15.54
C GLU A 710 0.42 12.39 16.50
N PHE A 711 0.89 11.46 17.32
CA PHE A 711 1.93 11.68 18.34
C PHE A 711 3.03 10.66 18.11
N VAL A 712 4.20 11.11 17.70
CA VAL A 712 5.34 10.26 17.36
C VAL A 712 6.49 10.55 18.32
N ARG A 713 7.08 9.50 18.88
CA ARG A 713 8.24 9.59 19.76
C ARG A 713 9.51 9.90 18.96
N LYS A 714 10.57 10.32 19.66
CA LYS A 714 11.89 10.47 19.07
C LYS A 714 12.40 9.12 18.56
N THR A 715 13.04 9.11 17.39
CA THR A 715 13.77 7.95 16.87
C THR A 715 15.16 7.95 17.47
N ASP A 716 15.40 7.07 18.45
CA ASP A 716 16.66 6.94 19.19
C ASP A 716 17.36 5.59 18.97
N ARG A 717 16.76 4.71 18.15
CA ARG A 717 17.21 3.37 17.86
C ARG A 717 17.61 3.26 16.40
N VAL A 718 18.68 3.94 16.06
CA VAL A 718 19.28 3.94 14.73
C VAL A 718 20.52 3.06 14.71
N PRO A 719 20.90 2.49 13.56
CA PRO A 719 22.17 1.80 13.44
C PRO A 719 23.29 2.73 13.84
N GLY A 720 23.98 2.43 14.96
CA GLY A 720 25.21 3.12 15.31
C GLY A 720 26.32 2.76 14.32
N ASP A 721 27.42 3.38 14.36
CA ASP A 721 28.75 3.23 13.73
C ASP A 721 28.95 2.20 12.58
N LEU A 722 27.90 1.66 11.99
CA LEU A 722 27.97 0.61 10.98
C LEU A 722 28.82 1.02 9.78
N TYR A 723 28.86 2.30 9.48
CA TYR A 723 29.56 2.89 8.33
C TYR A 723 30.53 4.00 8.71
N ASN A 724 30.88 4.09 9.99
CA ASN A 724 31.86 5.07 10.44
C ASN A 724 33.27 4.63 10.06
N VAL A 725 33.66 4.88 8.83
CA VAL A 725 35.01 4.57 8.32
C VAL A 725 35.95 5.75 8.55
N SER A 726 35.41 6.96 8.64
CA SER A 726 36.18 8.20 8.78
C SER A 726 35.93 8.95 10.11
N GLY A 727 35.13 8.41 11.01
CA GLY A 727 34.66 9.12 12.21
C GLY A 727 33.36 9.90 11.99
N GLU A 728 32.76 9.84 10.79
CA GLU A 728 31.46 10.43 10.48
C GLU A 728 30.37 9.36 10.55
N THR A 729 29.28 9.66 11.23
CA THR A 729 28.13 8.77 11.36
C THR A 729 27.29 8.89 10.08
N VAL A 730 27.24 7.84 9.26
CA VAL A 730 26.49 7.84 7.99
C VAL A 730 24.96 7.81 8.20
N TRP A 731 24.51 7.54 9.44
CA TRP A 731 23.10 7.33 9.78
C TRP A 731 22.47 8.40 10.68
N ASP A 732 23.17 9.50 10.97
CA ASP A 732 22.60 10.64 11.73
C ASP A 732 21.29 11.15 11.16
N ASN A 733 21.06 10.88 9.88
CA ASN A 733 19.91 11.33 9.12
C ASN A 733 18.59 10.66 9.54
N PHE A 734 18.64 9.52 10.22
CA PHE A 734 17.46 8.79 10.68
C PHE A 734 17.05 9.12 12.12
N GLU A 735 17.85 9.87 12.85
CA GLU A 735 17.44 10.45 14.13
C GLU A 735 16.46 11.60 13.89
N ASN A 736 15.21 11.39 14.22
CA ASN A 736 14.18 12.42 14.17
C ASN A 736 13.63 12.73 15.55
N ASP A 737 13.41 14.00 15.83
CA ASP A 737 12.79 14.45 17.08
C ASP A 737 11.34 13.97 17.18
N SER A 738 10.83 13.92 18.41
CA SER A 738 9.43 13.69 18.65
C SER A 738 8.59 14.84 18.09
N TYR A 739 7.42 14.51 17.57
CA TYR A 739 6.47 15.51 17.08
C TYR A 739 5.02 15.12 17.39
N ASP A 740 4.17 16.11 17.39
CA ASP A 740 2.73 15.98 17.37
C ASP A 740 2.15 16.82 16.22
N VAL A 741 1.17 16.23 15.51
CA VAL A 741 0.49 16.91 14.40
C VAL A 741 -1.00 16.73 14.55
N HIS A 742 -1.73 17.84 14.39
CA HIS A 742 -3.17 17.88 14.60
C HIS A 742 -3.91 18.27 13.33
N ARG A 743 -5.03 17.59 13.09
CA ARG A 743 -5.96 17.83 11.99
C ARG A 743 -7.35 18.14 12.55
N LEU A 744 -8.00 19.13 11.98
CA LEU A 744 -9.44 19.37 12.14
C LEU A 744 -10.14 19.05 10.83
N PHE A 745 -11.34 18.48 10.90
CA PHE A 745 -12.13 18.20 9.71
C PHE A 745 -13.61 18.45 9.94
N ALA A 746 -14.32 18.78 8.85
CA ALA A 746 -15.76 18.89 8.80
C ALA A 746 -16.26 18.36 7.45
N GLU A 747 -17.39 17.68 7.47
CA GLU A 747 -18.12 17.23 6.28
C GLU A 747 -19.56 17.71 6.40
N TRP A 748 -20.11 18.24 5.30
CA TRP A 748 -21.50 18.60 5.16
C TRP A 748 -22.08 17.97 3.91
N ALA A 749 -23.17 17.20 4.07
CA ALA A 749 -23.79 16.44 2.98
C ALA A 749 -25.33 16.42 3.14
N PRO A 750 -26.03 17.49 2.73
CA PRO A 750 -27.48 17.59 2.90
C PRO A 750 -28.22 16.52 2.12
N GLN A 751 -29.20 15.88 2.78
CA GLN A 751 -29.96 14.76 2.24
C GLN A 751 -31.30 15.20 1.62
N SER A 752 -31.66 16.49 1.72
CA SER A 752 -32.93 17.03 1.23
C SER A 752 -32.77 18.45 0.71
N GLY A 753 -33.78 18.93 -0.03
CA GLY A 753 -33.80 20.28 -0.63
C GLY A 753 -32.94 20.40 -1.89
N ASP A 754 -32.75 21.62 -2.38
CA ASP A 754 -32.03 21.94 -3.64
C ASP A 754 -30.54 21.57 -3.62
N LEU A 755 -29.99 21.38 -2.43
CA LEU A 755 -28.58 21.01 -2.22
C LEU A 755 -28.39 19.51 -1.97
N LYS A 756 -29.46 18.68 -2.04
CA LYS A 756 -29.30 17.22 -2.05
C LYS A 756 -28.33 16.81 -3.16
N GLY A 757 -27.45 15.87 -2.89
CA GLY A 757 -26.37 15.46 -3.82
C GLY A 757 -25.17 16.42 -3.84
N THR A 758 -25.08 17.37 -2.90
CA THR A 758 -23.89 18.18 -2.68
C THR A 758 -23.13 17.65 -1.46
N LYS A 759 -21.81 17.56 -1.57
CA LYS A 759 -20.91 17.21 -0.45
C LYS A 759 -19.81 18.24 -0.33
N VAL A 760 -19.60 18.79 0.86
CA VAL A 760 -18.51 19.73 1.15
C VAL A 760 -17.62 19.12 2.23
N ASN A 761 -16.35 18.96 1.93
CA ASN A 761 -15.34 18.56 2.91
C ASN A 761 -14.42 19.76 3.20
N PHE A 762 -14.17 20.01 4.47
CA PHE A 762 -13.19 20.97 4.94
C PHE A 762 -12.22 20.30 5.90
N THR A 763 -10.92 20.54 5.71
CA THR A 763 -9.87 19.94 6.55
C THR A 763 -8.78 20.97 6.80
N VAL A 764 -8.23 21.00 7.99
CA VAL A 764 -7.01 21.78 8.29
C VAL A 764 -5.98 20.79 8.82
N ASP A 765 -4.97 20.51 8.02
CA ASP A 765 -3.81 19.72 8.42
C ASP A 765 -2.78 20.60 9.13
N ASN A 766 -2.02 19.99 10.06
CA ASN A 766 -1.00 20.67 10.85
C ASN A 766 -1.50 21.99 11.46
N VAL A 767 -2.61 21.91 12.21
CA VAL A 767 -3.33 23.07 12.77
C VAL A 767 -2.42 24.05 13.50
N PHE A 768 -1.44 23.53 14.25
CA PHE A 768 -0.52 24.35 15.04
C PHE A 768 0.73 24.80 14.28
N ASN A 769 0.79 24.53 12.98
CA ASN A 769 1.92 24.89 12.10
C ASN A 769 3.25 24.35 12.63
N ARG A 770 3.27 23.07 13.06
CA ARG A 770 4.46 22.42 13.58
C ARG A 770 5.51 22.25 12.48
N PHE A 771 6.73 22.68 12.72
CA PHE A 771 7.88 22.36 11.89
C PHE A 771 8.46 21.00 12.32
N TYR A 772 8.47 20.02 11.44
CA TYR A 772 8.90 18.65 11.76
C TYR A 772 9.34 17.86 10.53
N ARG A 773 10.09 16.81 10.78
CA ARG A 773 10.37 15.74 9.82
C ARG A 773 9.56 14.51 10.23
N ALA A 774 8.94 13.84 9.26
CA ALA A 774 8.27 12.58 9.53
C ALA A 774 9.29 11.51 9.98
N ASN A 775 8.82 10.54 10.76
CA ASN A 775 9.65 9.42 11.16
C ASN A 775 10.17 8.67 9.90
N LEU A 776 11.41 8.16 9.95
CA LEU A 776 12.10 7.53 8.81
C LEU A 776 12.34 8.44 7.58
N SER A 777 12.19 9.76 7.72
CA SER A 777 12.54 10.72 6.67
C SER A 777 14.03 11.04 6.70
N GLY A 778 14.60 11.23 5.51
CA GLY A 778 15.99 11.67 5.36
C GLY A 778 16.20 13.12 5.77
N ASP A 779 17.46 13.56 5.70
CA ASP A 779 17.85 14.95 5.96
C ASP A 779 17.09 15.93 5.10
N ALA A 780 16.70 17.05 5.72
CA ALA A 780 15.96 18.13 5.09
C ALA A 780 14.60 17.76 4.48
N ALA A 781 14.11 16.52 4.68
CA ALA A 781 12.79 16.07 4.22
C ALA A 781 11.67 16.57 5.16
N TYR A 782 11.58 17.87 5.37
CA TYR A 782 10.59 18.51 6.24
C TYR A 782 9.18 18.41 5.64
N SER A 783 8.21 18.21 6.52
CA SER A 783 6.80 18.12 6.17
C SER A 783 6.18 19.49 5.93
N GLN A 784 5.06 19.51 5.20
CA GLN A 784 4.30 20.74 4.95
C GLN A 784 3.90 21.43 6.25
N GLY A 785 3.91 22.75 6.26
CA GLY A 785 3.26 23.57 7.28
C GLY A 785 1.73 23.43 7.22
N ARG A 786 1.03 24.31 7.93
CA ARG A 786 -0.44 24.30 7.97
C ARG A 786 -1.04 24.33 6.58
N ASN A 787 -2.05 23.46 6.34
CA ASN A 787 -2.75 23.34 5.08
C ASN A 787 -4.27 23.28 5.29
N ALA A 788 -4.98 24.34 4.91
CA ALA A 788 -6.44 24.34 4.88
C ALA A 788 -6.91 23.85 3.52
N LYS A 789 -7.76 22.83 3.52
CA LYS A 789 -8.27 22.14 2.34
C LYS A 789 -9.79 22.23 2.30
N ILE A 790 -10.35 22.51 1.12
CA ILE A 790 -11.79 22.46 0.90
C ILE A 790 -12.07 21.71 -0.40
N SER A 791 -13.09 20.89 -0.40
CA SER A 791 -13.63 20.31 -1.65
C SER A 791 -15.14 20.35 -1.67
N ILE A 792 -15.67 20.61 -2.85
CA ILE A 792 -17.11 20.64 -3.14
C ILE A 792 -17.36 19.65 -4.25
N THR A 793 -18.22 18.67 -3.97
CA THR A 793 -18.66 17.65 -4.93
C THR A 793 -20.16 17.80 -5.16
N ARG A 794 -20.59 17.74 -6.42
CA ARG A 794 -22.00 17.75 -6.81
C ARG A 794 -22.30 16.50 -7.64
N PHE A 795 -23.30 15.74 -7.21
CA PHE A 795 -23.88 14.60 -7.93
C PHE A 795 -25.16 15.04 -8.65
N PHE A 796 -25.37 14.52 -9.88
CA PHE A 796 -26.50 14.88 -10.76
C PHE A 796 -27.28 13.66 -11.17
#